data_07411b8c4615ed7a59d055d57934733e
#
_entry.id   07411b8c4615ed7a59d055d57934733e
#
_cell.length_a   1.000
_cell.length_b   1.000
_cell.length_c   1.000
_cell.angle_alpha   90.00
_cell.angle_beta   90.00
_cell.angle_gamma   90.00
#
_symmetry.space_group_name_H-M   'P 1'
#
loop_
_entity.id
_entity.type
_entity.pdbx_description
1 polymer ?
#
loop_
_entity_poly.entity_id
_entity_poly.type
_entity_poly.pdbx_seq_one_letter_code
_entity_poly.pdbx_strand_id
1 'polypeptide(L)'
;LRRLAGLRRALPPLIAAACPLLGDDSAQLVHYAVLAEATGARLLATNNIRYHVPSRRRLADVLSAIRLRCSVDALGQAAEPNAERHLKSPAEMARLFARYPDALQASLDVLATTRGFSLDHLRYEYPDEVLDPGLTAQQSLEARVAEAVAARWPVQVPDAITARIAHEMRLINDLGYAPYFLTVHEIIRFARARGILCQGRGSAANSTVCYVLGITAVDPEKHDLLFERFVSASRGEPPDIDIDFEHDRREEVIQHLYERYGRDRAAICATLIRYRPRSAIREVGKAMGLSEDITARLAKAGWGPGREMSLAELAQDEGFDINDPRLAMTLELAEELQDFPRHTATHVGGFVITRGKLTELAVVTQAAMEDRTVLEWDKDDIDALGIMKVDVLGLGMLSCLRRGFDLLARHRRLALNLANLPRDCAETYAMLRRADSVGVFQVESRAQMNMLPRLKPRAFYDLVVQVAIVRPGPIQGDMVHPYLRRRQGLEAVEYPAPDPAFGPPDELRQVLGRTLGVPLFQEQAMRLAIVAAGFTPEEADQLRRAMATFRQQGLVTRHKEKLVAGMTRRGYAQDLAERVFAQIEGFGSYGFPESHAASFAHLVYASAWLKRHHPAAFACALLNSQPMGFYAPAQIMRDAREHGVVVRAVDVNASDWDSSLEEAPESTGGLALRLGLRLVAGLAQRDAEALLAAPQRESHSATEEELAILSAFGGIVAFN
;
A
#
# COMPACT_ATOMS: atom_id res chain seq x y z
N LEU A 1 8.60 44.32 -18.10
CA LEU A 1 8.54 45.43 -17.13
C LEU A 1 7.17 45.51 -16.42
N ARG A 2 6.02 45.63 -17.13
CA ARG A 2 4.70 45.73 -16.49
C ARG A 2 4.35 44.54 -15.57
N ARG A 3 4.70 43.28 -15.98
CA ARG A 3 4.49 42.07 -15.13
C ARG A 3 5.41 42.06 -13.92
N LEU A 4 6.68 42.47 -14.07
CA LEU A 4 7.65 42.58 -12.96
C LEU A 4 7.24 43.67 -11.95
N ALA A 5 6.73 44.82 -12.43
CA ALA A 5 6.22 45.88 -11.55
C ALA A 5 4.97 45.45 -10.73
N GLY A 6 4.15 44.57 -11.28
CA GLY A 6 3.03 43.96 -10.53
C GLY A 6 3.46 43.00 -9.44
N LEU A 7 4.49 42.17 -9.68
CA LEU A 7 5.04 41.21 -8.72
C LEU A 7 5.80 41.90 -7.57
N ARG A 8 6.32 43.11 -7.80
CA ARG A 8 7.08 43.90 -6.79
C ARG A 8 6.28 44.18 -5.51
N ARG A 9 4.96 44.14 -5.55
CA ARG A 9 4.11 44.37 -4.37
C ARG A 9 3.99 43.14 -3.46
N ALA A 10 4.31 41.98 -3.98
CA ALA A 10 4.12 40.70 -3.30
C ALA A 10 5.41 39.93 -2.97
N LEU A 11 6.54 40.24 -3.66
CA LEU A 11 7.78 39.48 -3.55
C LEU A 11 8.97 40.43 -3.35
N PRO A 12 10.05 39.99 -2.64
CA PRO A 12 11.32 40.74 -2.60
C PRO A 12 11.81 40.98 -4.04
N PRO A 13 12.25 42.21 -4.37
CA PRO A 13 12.62 42.54 -5.74
C PRO A 13 14.00 41.98 -6.08
N LEU A 14 14.07 40.72 -6.50
CA LEU A 14 15.29 40.02 -6.92
C LEU A 14 15.17 39.59 -8.39
N ILE A 15 16.21 39.81 -9.15
CA ILE A 15 16.37 39.27 -10.53
C ILE A 15 17.52 38.28 -10.53
N ALA A 16 17.21 37.01 -10.71
CA ALA A 16 18.21 35.96 -10.82
C ALA A 16 18.96 36.05 -12.13
N ALA A 17 20.26 36.29 -12.07
CA ALA A 17 21.17 36.32 -13.21
C ALA A 17 22.02 35.05 -13.23
N ALA A 18 21.89 34.23 -14.26
CA ALA A 18 22.71 33.06 -14.47
C ALA A 18 23.87 33.34 -15.39
N CYS A 19 25.02 32.72 -15.10
CA CYS A 19 26.20 32.77 -15.97
C CYS A 19 26.59 31.36 -16.42
N PRO A 20 25.88 30.78 -17.40
CA PRO A 20 26.06 29.39 -17.83
C PRO A 20 27.19 29.18 -18.85
N LEU A 21 28.02 30.18 -19.12
CA LEU A 21 29.15 30.17 -20.06
C LEU A 21 28.77 29.78 -21.49
N LEU A 22 27.68 30.39 -22.00
CA LEU A 22 27.19 30.15 -23.38
C LEU A 22 27.79 31.03 -24.45
N GLY A 23 28.71 31.96 -24.07
CA GLY A 23 29.39 32.87 -24.97
C GLY A 23 28.78 34.28 -25.04
N ASP A 24 27.51 34.46 -24.69
CA ASP A 24 26.79 35.73 -24.61
C ASP A 24 26.46 36.20 -23.19
N ASP A 25 26.98 35.54 -22.18
CA ASP A 25 26.70 35.79 -20.77
C ASP A 25 26.94 37.22 -20.34
N SER A 26 28.00 37.85 -20.86
CA SER A 26 28.30 39.26 -20.55
C SER A 26 27.18 40.19 -21.01
N ALA A 27 26.62 39.97 -22.20
CA ALA A 27 25.49 40.75 -22.69
C ALA A 27 24.21 40.47 -21.91
N GLN A 28 23.96 39.22 -21.54
CA GLN A 28 22.83 38.85 -20.72
C GLN A 28 22.91 39.42 -19.31
N LEU A 29 24.09 39.41 -18.67
CA LEU A 29 24.31 40.00 -17.36
C LEU A 29 24.08 41.52 -17.37
N VAL A 30 24.54 42.22 -18.43
CA VAL A 30 24.23 43.66 -18.63
C VAL A 30 22.72 43.86 -18.75
N HIS A 31 22.05 43.04 -19.56
CA HIS A 31 20.60 43.12 -19.73
C HIS A 31 19.85 42.94 -18.40
N TYR A 32 20.22 41.93 -17.59
CA TYR A 32 19.63 41.72 -16.26
C TYR A 32 19.95 42.86 -15.29
N ALA A 33 21.16 43.45 -15.35
CA ALA A 33 21.51 44.58 -14.53
C ALA A 33 20.65 45.81 -14.84
N VAL A 34 20.45 46.11 -16.15
CA VAL A 34 19.56 47.19 -16.62
C VAL A 34 18.11 46.94 -16.18
N LEU A 35 17.63 45.69 -16.27
CA LEU A 35 16.30 45.33 -15.78
C LEU A 35 16.18 45.51 -14.25
N ALA A 36 17.21 45.13 -13.52
CA ALA A 36 17.25 45.29 -12.05
C ALA A 36 17.15 46.75 -11.69
N GLU A 37 17.98 47.63 -12.29
CA GLU A 37 17.96 49.07 -12.08
C GLU A 37 16.60 49.67 -12.45
N ALA A 38 16.06 49.38 -13.65
CA ALA A 38 14.79 49.90 -14.13
C ALA A 38 13.58 49.47 -13.30
N THR A 39 13.67 48.37 -12.58
CA THR A 39 12.60 47.85 -11.68
C THR A 39 12.86 48.13 -10.21
N GLY A 40 14.03 48.65 -9.85
CA GLY A 40 14.47 48.77 -8.45
C GLY A 40 14.65 47.42 -7.76
N ALA A 41 14.87 46.35 -8.52
CA ALA A 41 15.20 45.04 -8.02
C ALA A 41 16.72 44.91 -7.82
N ARG A 42 17.15 43.98 -6.98
CA ARG A 42 18.56 43.63 -6.83
C ARG A 42 18.91 42.46 -7.77
N LEU A 43 20.08 42.52 -8.35
CA LEU A 43 20.61 41.38 -9.13
C LEU A 43 21.03 40.28 -8.14
N LEU A 44 20.72 39.03 -8.43
CA LEU A 44 21.07 37.85 -7.62
C LEU A 44 21.96 36.91 -8.45
N ALA A 45 23.15 36.62 -7.95
CA ALA A 45 24.07 35.70 -8.62
C ALA A 45 23.57 34.25 -8.48
N THR A 46 23.44 33.58 -9.62
CA THR A 46 23.11 32.17 -9.71
C THR A 46 23.83 31.49 -10.85
N ASN A 47 23.84 30.15 -10.92
CA ASN A 47 24.39 29.41 -12.05
C ASN A 47 23.35 28.56 -12.77
N ASN A 48 22.08 28.71 -12.45
CA ASN A 48 20.99 27.88 -12.98
C ASN A 48 21.32 26.36 -12.97
N ILE A 49 21.71 25.89 -11.78
CA ILE A 49 22.30 24.56 -11.58
C ILE A 49 21.30 23.46 -11.96
N ARG A 50 21.77 22.48 -12.72
CA ARG A 50 21.04 21.29 -13.13
C ARG A 50 21.61 20.01 -12.53
N TYR A 51 22.90 20.01 -12.21
CA TYR A 51 23.64 18.86 -11.66
C TYR A 51 24.79 19.33 -10.77
N HIS A 52 25.29 18.46 -9.91
CA HIS A 52 26.31 18.82 -8.93
C HIS A 52 27.73 18.75 -9.48
N VAL A 53 27.99 17.91 -10.50
CA VAL A 53 29.30 17.80 -11.17
C VAL A 53 29.12 17.78 -12.69
N PRO A 54 30.17 18.19 -13.48
CA PRO A 54 30.07 18.28 -14.94
C PRO A 54 29.74 16.96 -15.65
N SER A 55 30.22 15.83 -15.13
CA SER A 55 29.98 14.50 -15.70
C SER A 55 28.50 14.13 -15.78
N ARG A 56 27.68 14.65 -14.88
CA ARG A 56 26.22 14.42 -14.84
C ARG A 56 25.42 15.13 -15.92
N ARG A 57 26.05 15.91 -16.78
CA ARG A 57 25.40 16.49 -17.96
C ARG A 57 24.75 15.41 -18.83
N ARG A 58 25.43 14.25 -19.03
CA ARG A 58 24.90 13.14 -19.84
C ARG A 58 23.55 12.65 -19.31
N LEU A 59 23.43 12.49 -17.99
CA LEU A 59 22.16 12.10 -17.36
C LEU A 59 21.10 13.19 -17.52
N ALA A 60 21.46 14.48 -17.42
CA ALA A 60 20.53 15.59 -17.63
C ALA A 60 19.98 15.64 -19.07
N ASP A 61 20.82 15.35 -20.08
CA ASP A 61 20.39 15.24 -21.49
C ASP A 61 19.44 14.04 -21.67
N VAL A 62 19.73 12.88 -21.05
CA VAL A 62 18.83 11.71 -21.06
C VAL A 62 17.48 12.03 -20.40
N LEU A 63 17.47 12.69 -19.25
CA LEU A 63 16.23 13.11 -18.58
C LEU A 63 15.43 14.11 -19.43
N SER A 64 16.14 15.00 -20.16
CA SER A 64 15.51 15.92 -21.12
C SER A 64 14.88 15.17 -22.28
N ALA A 65 15.56 14.15 -22.82
CA ALA A 65 15.06 13.28 -23.88
C ALA A 65 13.83 12.48 -23.44
N ILE A 66 13.85 11.92 -22.23
CA ILE A 66 12.70 11.23 -21.62
C ILE A 66 11.50 12.18 -21.51
N ARG A 67 11.71 13.39 -20.99
CA ARG A 67 10.66 14.40 -20.81
C ARG A 67 10.05 14.83 -22.15
N LEU A 68 10.90 15.02 -23.19
CA LEU A 68 10.49 15.44 -24.53
C LEU A 68 10.04 14.27 -25.42
N ARG A 69 10.14 13.03 -24.92
CA ARG A 69 9.79 11.79 -25.65
C ARG A 69 10.53 11.64 -26.98
N CYS A 70 11.81 11.95 -26.98
CA CYS A 70 12.70 11.82 -28.15
C CYS A 70 13.99 11.09 -27.77
N SER A 71 14.85 10.77 -28.72
CA SER A 71 16.21 10.30 -28.45
C SER A 71 17.14 11.46 -28.08
N VAL A 72 18.26 11.16 -27.42
CA VAL A 72 19.31 12.15 -27.11
C VAL A 72 19.83 12.80 -28.37
N ASP A 73 19.98 12.03 -29.46
CA ASP A 73 20.43 12.54 -30.76
C ASP A 73 19.43 13.53 -31.38
N ALA A 74 18.15 13.46 -31.00
CA ALA A 74 17.10 14.33 -31.52
C ALA A 74 16.78 15.53 -30.60
N LEU A 75 17.50 15.72 -29.49
CA LEU A 75 17.28 16.84 -28.57
C LEU A 75 17.50 18.22 -29.21
N GLY A 76 18.43 18.33 -30.18
CA GLY A 76 18.75 19.59 -30.77
C GLY A 76 19.12 20.67 -29.75
N GLN A 77 18.42 21.81 -29.80
CA GLN A 77 18.63 22.92 -28.85
C GLN A 77 18.16 22.67 -27.42
N ALA A 78 17.44 21.57 -27.17
CA ALA A 78 17.01 21.17 -25.82
C ALA A 78 18.11 20.42 -25.04
N ALA A 79 19.19 19.98 -25.72
CA ALA A 79 20.37 19.45 -25.08
C ALA A 79 21.12 20.54 -24.30
N GLU A 80 21.78 20.18 -23.23
CA GLU A 80 22.65 21.10 -22.51
C GLU A 80 23.85 21.48 -23.42
N PRO A 81 24.07 22.77 -23.73
CA PRO A 81 25.10 23.19 -24.68
C PRO A 81 26.52 22.86 -24.17
N ASN A 82 26.70 22.81 -22.88
CA ASN A 82 27.96 22.45 -22.20
C ASN A 82 27.68 21.90 -20.83
N ALA A 83 28.71 21.63 -20.03
CA ALA A 83 28.57 21.07 -18.68
C ALA A 83 28.63 22.14 -17.55
N GLU A 84 28.46 23.42 -17.89
CA GLU A 84 28.70 24.54 -16.95
C GLU A 84 27.59 24.74 -15.93
N ARG A 85 26.42 24.11 -16.10
CA ARG A 85 25.33 24.18 -15.12
C ARG A 85 25.50 23.23 -13.91
N HIS A 86 26.76 23.09 -13.49
CA HIS A 86 27.12 22.35 -12.25
C HIS A 86 27.30 23.29 -11.08
N LEU A 87 27.35 22.72 -9.86
CA LEU A 87 27.71 23.47 -8.66
C LEU A 87 29.13 24.01 -8.79
N LYS A 88 29.29 25.32 -8.64
CA LYS A 88 30.58 25.99 -8.70
C LYS A 88 31.06 26.37 -7.30
N SER A 89 32.37 26.38 -7.13
CA SER A 89 32.99 26.87 -5.92
C SER A 89 32.71 28.35 -5.69
N PRO A 90 32.75 28.85 -4.45
CA PRO A 90 32.63 30.28 -4.17
C PRO A 90 33.64 31.15 -4.95
N ALA A 91 34.86 30.64 -5.17
CA ALA A 91 35.89 31.33 -5.94
C ALA A 91 35.53 31.46 -7.41
N GLU A 92 34.97 30.41 -8.01
CA GLU A 92 34.48 30.46 -9.39
C GLU A 92 33.31 31.41 -9.54
N MET A 93 32.34 31.38 -8.63
CA MET A 93 31.22 32.33 -8.65
C MET A 93 31.70 33.76 -8.48
N ALA A 94 32.67 34.03 -7.62
CA ALA A 94 33.27 35.34 -7.49
C ALA A 94 33.95 35.81 -8.78
N ARG A 95 34.64 34.94 -9.50
CA ARG A 95 35.25 35.21 -10.78
C ARG A 95 34.20 35.53 -11.87
N LEU A 96 33.13 34.74 -11.94
CA LEU A 96 32.06 34.91 -12.94
C LEU A 96 31.31 36.22 -12.73
N PHE A 97 31.08 36.64 -11.51
CA PHE A 97 30.37 37.85 -11.15
C PHE A 97 31.29 39.01 -10.70
N ALA A 98 32.56 38.98 -11.10
CA ALA A 98 33.54 40.03 -10.73
C ALA A 98 33.08 41.46 -11.05
N ARG A 99 32.28 41.64 -12.14
CA ARG A 99 31.69 42.93 -12.52
C ARG A 99 30.44 43.32 -11.74
N TYR A 100 29.85 42.37 -10.98
CA TYR A 100 28.59 42.53 -10.23
C TYR A 100 28.73 41.96 -8.83
N PRO A 101 29.67 42.45 -7.99
CA PRO A 101 29.90 41.86 -6.68
C PRO A 101 28.66 41.93 -5.76
N ASP A 102 27.84 42.99 -5.94
CA ASP A 102 26.58 43.15 -5.20
C ASP A 102 25.57 42.03 -5.47
N ALA A 103 25.66 41.34 -6.62
CA ALA A 103 24.83 40.17 -6.93
C ALA A 103 25.20 38.98 -6.06
N LEU A 104 26.48 38.81 -5.73
CA LEU A 104 26.93 37.77 -4.80
C LEU A 104 26.49 38.11 -3.35
N GLN A 105 26.60 39.41 -2.98
CA GLN A 105 26.12 39.84 -1.66
C GLN A 105 24.60 39.59 -1.53
N ALA A 106 23.84 39.86 -2.57
CA ALA A 106 22.41 39.55 -2.57
C ALA A 106 22.13 38.07 -2.32
N SER A 107 22.95 37.13 -2.83
CA SER A 107 22.83 35.69 -2.53
C SER A 107 23.08 35.37 -1.08
N LEU A 108 24.06 36.05 -0.44
CA LEU A 108 24.34 35.92 0.99
C LEU A 108 23.21 36.52 1.87
N ASP A 109 22.60 37.61 1.40
CA ASP A 109 21.47 38.23 2.10
C ASP A 109 20.22 37.30 2.04
N VAL A 110 19.96 36.66 0.92
CA VAL A 110 18.90 35.63 0.81
C VAL A 110 19.19 34.48 1.76
N LEU A 111 20.43 33.99 1.79
CA LEU A 111 20.83 32.95 2.76
C LEU A 111 20.61 33.40 4.20
N ALA A 112 20.92 34.64 4.53
CA ALA A 112 20.69 35.17 5.88
C ALA A 112 19.19 35.20 6.24
N THR A 113 18.33 35.60 5.31
CA THR A 113 16.87 35.60 5.54
C THR A 113 16.27 34.22 5.69
N THR A 114 16.84 33.19 5.02
CA THR A 114 16.35 31.82 5.11
C THR A 114 16.86 31.04 6.32
N ARG A 115 17.91 31.55 7.03
CA ARG A 115 18.49 30.86 8.21
C ARG A 115 17.51 30.69 9.38
N GLY A 116 16.50 31.54 9.48
CA GLY A 116 15.47 31.46 10.53
C GLY A 116 14.38 30.42 10.26
N PHE A 117 14.36 29.77 9.08
CA PHE A 117 13.38 28.75 8.73
C PHE A 117 13.98 27.34 8.85
N SER A 118 13.22 26.44 9.49
CA SER A 118 13.49 25.00 9.49
C SER A 118 12.17 24.26 9.36
N LEU A 119 12.19 23.09 8.72
CA LEU A 119 11.03 22.17 8.68
C LEU A 119 10.68 21.70 10.10
N ASP A 120 11.63 21.71 11.05
CA ASP A 120 11.37 21.41 12.46
C ASP A 120 10.47 22.43 13.15
N HIS A 121 10.25 23.60 12.53
CA HIS A 121 9.33 24.62 13.02
C HIS A 121 7.88 24.36 12.61
N LEU A 122 7.64 23.46 11.65
CA LEU A 122 6.28 23.09 11.27
C LEU A 122 5.57 22.46 12.47
N ARG A 123 4.33 22.88 12.68
CA ARG A 123 3.49 22.36 13.76
C ARG A 123 2.27 21.70 13.15
N TYR A 124 2.20 20.40 13.30
CA TYR A 124 1.02 19.64 12.96
C TYR A 124 0.08 19.57 14.17
N GLU A 125 -1.17 19.95 13.96
CA GLU A 125 -2.23 19.82 14.95
C GLU A 125 -3.37 18.99 14.37
N TYR A 126 -3.74 17.95 15.12
CA TYR A 126 -4.86 17.10 14.74
C TYR A 126 -6.20 17.79 15.05
N PRO A 127 -7.29 17.59 14.26
CA PRO A 127 -8.61 18.17 14.53
C PRO A 127 -9.22 17.67 15.86
N ASP A 128 -9.89 18.55 16.58
CA ASP A 128 -10.64 18.22 17.82
C ASP A 128 -12.15 18.03 17.59
N GLU A 129 -12.60 17.87 16.35
CA GLU A 129 -13.98 18.08 15.97
C GLU A 129 -14.92 16.89 16.25
N VAL A 130 -14.44 15.79 16.77
CA VAL A 130 -15.23 14.58 17.07
C VAL A 130 -15.51 14.49 18.57
N LEU A 131 -15.90 15.61 19.17
CA LEU A 131 -16.16 15.68 20.60
C LEU A 131 -17.66 15.65 20.91
N ASP A 132 -18.03 14.97 21.99
CA ASP A 132 -19.35 15.13 22.58
C ASP A 132 -19.39 16.47 23.36
N PRO A 133 -20.53 17.18 23.36
CA PRO A 133 -20.61 18.48 23.99
C PRO A 133 -20.18 18.47 25.48
N GLY A 134 -19.17 19.27 25.80
CA GLY A 134 -18.67 19.43 27.18
C GLY A 134 -17.68 18.36 27.62
N LEU A 135 -17.30 17.41 26.75
CA LEU A 135 -16.30 16.40 27.03
C LEU A 135 -14.97 16.69 26.33
N THR A 136 -13.88 16.23 26.93
CA THR A 136 -12.58 16.17 26.24
C THR A 136 -12.57 15.00 25.24
N ALA A 137 -11.61 14.98 24.33
CA ALA A 137 -11.46 13.86 23.38
C ALA A 137 -11.28 12.53 24.09
N GLN A 138 -10.49 12.50 25.18
CA GLN A 138 -10.30 11.29 25.98
C GLN A 138 -11.61 10.83 26.61
N GLN A 139 -12.37 11.74 27.22
CA GLN A 139 -13.67 11.42 27.84
C GLN A 139 -14.70 10.94 26.81
N SER A 140 -14.73 11.57 25.62
CA SER A 140 -15.60 11.12 24.52
C SER A 140 -15.23 9.72 24.04
N LEU A 141 -13.92 9.41 23.93
CA LEU A 141 -13.46 8.06 23.57
C LEU A 141 -13.83 7.04 24.65
N GLU A 142 -13.62 7.35 25.94
CA GLU A 142 -13.99 6.50 27.09
C GLU A 142 -15.49 6.20 27.10
N ALA A 143 -16.32 7.19 26.85
CA ALA A 143 -17.78 7.02 26.79
C ALA A 143 -18.18 6.06 25.65
N ARG A 144 -17.61 6.23 24.45
CA ARG A 144 -17.89 5.34 23.30
C ARG A 144 -17.38 3.93 23.51
N VAL A 145 -16.21 3.77 24.12
CA VAL A 145 -15.66 2.45 24.47
C VAL A 145 -16.56 1.78 25.51
N ALA A 146 -17.00 2.50 26.53
CA ALA A 146 -17.90 1.94 27.56
C ALA A 146 -19.23 1.50 26.98
N GLU A 147 -19.85 2.31 26.10
CA GLU A 147 -21.08 1.95 25.38
C GLU A 147 -20.87 0.69 24.53
N ALA A 148 -19.81 0.64 23.76
CA ALA A 148 -19.49 -0.49 22.90
C ALA A 148 -19.19 -1.78 23.68
N VAL A 149 -18.52 -1.69 24.83
CA VAL A 149 -18.26 -2.80 25.76
C VAL A 149 -19.58 -3.33 26.31
N ALA A 150 -20.46 -2.47 26.81
CA ALA A 150 -21.77 -2.86 27.34
C ALA A 150 -22.64 -3.55 26.28
N ALA A 151 -22.63 -3.06 25.04
CA ALA A 151 -23.34 -3.69 23.93
C ALA A 151 -22.80 -5.08 23.57
N ARG A 152 -21.47 -5.30 23.68
CA ARG A 152 -20.83 -6.57 23.29
C ARG A 152 -20.86 -7.63 24.37
N TRP A 153 -20.73 -7.25 25.63
CA TRP A 153 -20.78 -8.11 26.81
C TRP A 153 -21.88 -7.66 27.78
N PRO A 154 -23.15 -7.91 27.46
CA PRO A 154 -24.27 -7.40 28.26
C PRO A 154 -24.40 -8.06 29.67
N VAL A 155 -23.74 -9.19 29.90
CA VAL A 155 -23.82 -9.92 31.20
C VAL A 155 -22.56 -9.63 32.03
N GLN A 156 -21.39 -9.89 31.49
CA GLN A 156 -20.12 -9.73 32.21
C GLN A 156 -18.98 -9.57 31.21
N VAL A 157 -18.14 -8.56 31.41
CA VAL A 157 -16.91 -8.36 30.66
C VAL A 157 -15.83 -9.26 31.26
N PRO A 158 -15.07 -10.03 30.43
CA PRO A 158 -13.93 -10.79 30.94
C PRO A 158 -12.86 -9.89 31.55
N ASP A 159 -12.31 -10.28 32.72
CA ASP A 159 -11.31 -9.49 33.45
C ASP A 159 -10.09 -9.16 32.58
N ALA A 160 -9.64 -10.11 31.76
CA ALA A 160 -8.53 -9.90 30.82
C ALA A 160 -8.83 -8.80 29.79
N ILE A 161 -10.07 -8.69 29.30
CA ILE A 161 -10.50 -7.64 28.37
C ILE A 161 -10.53 -6.30 29.07
N THR A 162 -11.08 -6.25 30.28
CA THR A 162 -11.12 -5.03 31.09
C THR A 162 -9.70 -4.50 31.35
N ALA A 163 -8.77 -5.38 31.71
CA ALA A 163 -7.38 -5.00 31.96
C ALA A 163 -6.69 -4.48 30.70
N ARG A 164 -6.91 -5.12 29.53
CA ARG A 164 -6.38 -4.67 28.24
C ARG A 164 -6.92 -3.30 27.85
N ILE A 165 -8.24 -3.10 27.93
CA ILE A 165 -8.86 -1.80 27.63
C ILE A 165 -8.27 -0.70 28.52
N ALA A 166 -8.17 -0.95 29.83
CA ALA A 166 -7.59 0.03 30.76
C ALA A 166 -6.12 0.36 30.45
N HIS A 167 -5.34 -0.61 30.01
CA HIS A 167 -3.95 -0.42 29.58
C HIS A 167 -3.87 0.41 28.30
N GLU A 168 -4.63 0.03 27.27
CA GLU A 168 -4.65 0.72 25.98
C GLU A 168 -5.15 2.16 26.13
N MET A 169 -6.22 2.40 26.90
CA MET A 169 -6.77 3.74 27.14
C MET A 169 -5.79 4.67 27.85
N ARG A 170 -4.99 4.15 28.79
CA ARG A 170 -3.92 4.95 29.42
C ARG A 170 -2.86 5.39 28.39
N LEU A 171 -2.36 4.45 27.57
CA LEU A 171 -1.37 4.77 26.53
C LEU A 171 -1.91 5.75 25.49
N ILE A 172 -3.17 5.58 25.07
CA ILE A 172 -3.83 6.51 24.14
C ILE A 172 -3.93 7.91 24.74
N ASN A 173 -4.26 8.02 26.03
CA ASN A 173 -4.32 9.31 26.74
C ASN A 173 -2.94 9.96 26.86
N ASP A 174 -1.94 9.20 27.35
CA ASP A 174 -0.58 9.69 27.60
C ASP A 174 0.09 10.20 26.31
N LEU A 175 -0.27 9.64 25.16
CA LEU A 175 0.24 10.03 23.85
C LEU A 175 -0.67 11.03 23.10
N GLY A 176 -1.85 11.37 23.65
CA GLY A 176 -2.76 12.34 23.06
C GLY A 176 -3.46 11.85 21.77
N TYR A 177 -3.63 10.53 21.58
CA TYR A 177 -4.19 9.97 20.34
C TYR A 177 -5.72 9.80 20.34
N ALA A 178 -6.42 10.16 21.41
CA ALA A 178 -7.87 10.04 21.49
C ALA A 178 -8.62 10.70 20.32
N PRO A 179 -8.27 11.91 19.84
CA PRO A 179 -8.91 12.51 18.66
C PRO A 179 -8.81 11.64 17.40
N TYR A 180 -7.65 11.02 17.19
CA TYR A 180 -7.40 10.13 16.04
C TYR A 180 -8.31 8.89 16.06
N PHE A 181 -8.44 8.22 17.20
CA PHE A 181 -9.35 7.08 17.35
C PHE A 181 -10.81 7.47 17.13
N LEU A 182 -11.22 8.65 17.60
CA LEU A 182 -12.57 9.19 17.39
C LEU A 182 -12.85 9.46 15.91
N THR A 183 -11.90 10.07 15.20
CA THR A 183 -12.03 10.30 13.74
C THR A 183 -12.20 9.00 12.98
N VAL A 184 -11.36 8.00 13.27
CA VAL A 184 -11.44 6.68 12.62
C VAL A 184 -12.77 5.99 12.92
N HIS A 185 -13.23 6.05 14.18
CA HIS A 185 -14.53 5.51 14.57
C HIS A 185 -15.69 6.19 13.81
N GLU A 186 -15.65 7.50 13.65
CA GLU A 186 -16.67 8.26 12.91
C GLU A 186 -16.72 7.89 11.42
N ILE A 187 -15.55 7.71 10.78
CA ILE A 187 -15.47 7.25 9.39
C ILE A 187 -16.14 5.88 9.22
N ILE A 188 -15.86 4.95 10.14
CA ILE A 188 -16.46 3.62 10.14
C ILE A 188 -17.97 3.68 10.42
N ARG A 189 -18.38 4.52 11.35
CA ARG A 189 -19.79 4.74 11.66
C ARG A 189 -20.55 5.28 10.46
N PHE A 190 -19.99 6.26 9.75
CA PHE A 190 -20.52 6.77 8.49
C PHE A 190 -20.68 5.66 7.44
N ALA A 191 -19.61 4.89 7.20
CA ALA A 191 -19.64 3.81 6.22
C ALA A 191 -20.72 2.77 6.54
N ARG A 192 -20.82 2.34 7.81
CA ARG A 192 -21.85 1.39 8.26
C ARG A 192 -23.26 1.93 8.15
N ALA A 193 -23.49 3.20 8.48
CA ALA A 193 -24.81 3.85 8.33
C ALA A 193 -25.27 3.88 6.86
N ARG A 194 -24.31 3.91 5.91
CA ARG A 194 -24.56 3.81 4.47
C ARG A 194 -24.58 2.37 3.95
N GLY A 195 -24.40 1.37 4.81
CA GLY A 195 -24.30 -0.05 4.41
C GLY A 195 -23.04 -0.36 3.60
N ILE A 196 -21.96 0.41 3.76
CA ILE A 196 -20.67 0.16 3.12
C ILE A 196 -19.88 -0.83 3.99
N LEU A 197 -19.49 -1.97 3.43
CA LEU A 197 -18.62 -2.90 4.14
C LEU A 197 -17.23 -2.29 4.33
N CYS A 198 -16.74 -2.37 5.55
CA CYS A 198 -15.42 -1.89 5.91
C CYS A 198 -14.77 -2.77 6.97
N GLN A 199 -13.45 -2.82 6.98
CA GLN A 199 -12.66 -3.61 7.93
C GLN A 199 -11.31 -2.96 8.19
N GLY A 200 -11.01 -2.65 9.44
CA GLY A 200 -9.66 -2.27 9.84
C GLY A 200 -8.71 -3.46 9.81
N ARG A 201 -7.47 -3.22 9.42
CA ARG A 201 -6.43 -4.24 9.29
C ARG A 201 -5.06 -3.73 9.79
N GLY A 202 -4.02 -4.54 9.59
CA GLY A 202 -2.66 -4.15 9.94
C GLY A 202 -2.42 -4.13 11.46
N SER A 203 -1.68 -3.12 11.91
CA SER A 203 -1.30 -2.97 13.32
C SER A 203 -2.49 -2.70 14.24
N ALA A 204 -3.51 -1.98 13.76
CA ALA A 204 -4.73 -1.67 14.51
C ALA A 204 -5.48 -2.92 15.00
N ALA A 205 -5.33 -4.06 14.30
CA ALA A 205 -5.94 -5.32 14.71
C ALA A 205 -5.30 -5.93 15.98
N ASN A 206 -4.23 -5.32 16.53
CA ASN A 206 -3.69 -5.65 17.86
C ASN A 206 -4.38 -4.88 19.01
N SER A 207 -5.32 -3.98 18.71
CA SER A 207 -5.99 -3.17 19.71
C SER A 207 -7.35 -3.73 20.11
N THR A 208 -7.56 -3.93 21.40
CA THR A 208 -8.85 -4.27 22.00
C THR A 208 -9.83 -3.09 21.89
N VAL A 209 -9.34 -1.87 22.02
CA VAL A 209 -10.14 -0.65 21.82
C VAL A 209 -10.65 -0.57 20.37
N CYS A 210 -9.79 -0.82 19.37
CA CYS A 210 -10.22 -0.90 17.98
C CYS A 210 -11.28 -1.99 17.73
N TYR A 211 -11.14 -3.13 18.41
CA TYR A 211 -12.13 -4.21 18.31
C TYR A 211 -13.49 -3.84 18.91
N VAL A 212 -13.54 -3.28 20.12
CA VAL A 212 -14.81 -2.88 20.73
C VAL A 212 -15.51 -1.76 19.99
N LEU A 213 -14.77 -0.77 19.49
CA LEU A 213 -15.29 0.28 18.63
C LEU A 213 -15.72 -0.22 17.23
N GLY A 214 -15.44 -1.50 16.95
CA GLY A 214 -15.77 -2.12 15.67
C GLY A 214 -14.88 -1.67 14.52
N ILE A 215 -13.73 -1.06 14.79
CA ILE A 215 -12.74 -0.70 13.78
C ILE A 215 -12.14 -1.96 13.16
N THR A 216 -11.85 -2.98 13.98
CA THR A 216 -11.32 -4.27 13.54
C THR A 216 -12.27 -5.42 13.91
N ALA A 217 -12.11 -6.57 13.23
CA ALA A 217 -12.90 -7.78 13.49
C ALA A 217 -12.12 -8.87 14.26
N VAL A 218 -10.87 -8.63 14.62
CA VAL A 218 -10.01 -9.61 15.31
C VAL A 218 -10.35 -9.66 16.79
N ASP A 219 -10.89 -10.79 17.20
CA ASP A 219 -11.39 -11.02 18.55
C ASP A 219 -10.23 -11.19 19.56
N PRO A 220 -10.07 -10.30 20.55
CA PRO A 220 -8.97 -10.36 21.52
C PRO A 220 -9.05 -11.54 22.49
N GLU A 221 -10.18 -12.22 22.61
CA GLU A 221 -10.29 -13.46 23.38
C GLU A 221 -9.69 -14.66 22.65
N LYS A 222 -9.72 -14.63 21.30
CA LYS A 222 -9.26 -15.73 20.45
C LYS A 222 -7.84 -15.54 19.94
N HIS A 223 -7.35 -14.31 19.94
CA HIS A 223 -6.04 -13.94 19.43
C HIS A 223 -5.21 -13.27 20.51
N ASP A 224 -3.95 -13.61 20.50
CA ASP A 224 -2.99 -13.07 21.46
C ASP A 224 -2.42 -11.74 20.95
N LEU A 225 -3.17 -10.66 21.21
CA LEU A 225 -2.86 -9.33 20.72
C LEU A 225 -1.75 -8.67 21.56
N LEU A 226 -0.88 -7.91 20.91
CA LEU A 226 0.19 -7.13 21.53
C LEU A 226 0.05 -5.66 21.11
N PHE A 227 -0.50 -4.83 22.01
CA PHE A 227 -0.83 -3.44 21.74
C PHE A 227 0.41 -2.57 21.43
N GLU A 228 1.55 -2.86 22.05
CA GLU A 228 2.81 -2.17 21.86
C GLU A 228 3.34 -2.27 20.41
N ARG A 229 2.88 -3.29 19.65
CA ARG A 229 3.13 -3.37 18.22
C ARG A 229 2.37 -2.31 17.43
N PHE A 230 1.23 -1.85 17.92
CA PHE A 230 0.41 -0.81 17.31
C PHE A 230 0.79 0.58 17.81
N VAL A 231 0.80 0.79 19.13
CA VAL A 231 1.16 2.05 19.79
C VAL A 231 2.14 1.77 20.92
N SER A 232 3.26 2.50 20.94
CA SER A 232 4.29 2.38 21.98
C SER A 232 4.83 3.76 22.33
N ALA A 233 4.99 4.05 23.63
CA ALA A 233 5.52 5.32 24.12
C ALA A 233 6.95 5.61 23.62
N SER A 234 7.77 4.56 23.41
CA SER A 234 9.15 4.71 22.93
C SER A 234 9.25 4.96 21.42
N ARG A 235 8.15 4.84 20.69
CA ARG A 235 8.15 4.85 19.22
C ARG A 235 8.20 6.26 18.65
N GLY A 236 7.56 7.25 19.31
CA GLY A 236 7.47 8.62 18.82
C GLY A 236 6.78 8.79 17.45
N GLU A 237 6.24 7.71 16.91
CA GLU A 237 5.51 7.67 15.63
C GLU A 237 4.00 7.60 15.91
N PRO A 238 3.18 8.32 15.13
CA PRO A 238 1.74 8.27 15.29
C PRO A 238 1.18 6.86 14.93
N PRO A 239 0.00 6.49 15.48
CA PRO A 239 -0.67 5.26 15.11
C PRO A 239 -1.07 5.28 13.63
N ASP A 240 -1.03 4.12 12.99
CA ASP A 240 -1.43 3.92 11.59
C ASP A 240 -2.59 2.90 11.55
N ILE A 241 -3.79 3.39 11.25
CA ILE A 241 -5.00 2.57 11.12
C ILE A 241 -5.39 2.48 9.66
N ASP A 242 -5.10 1.33 9.06
CA ASP A 242 -5.55 0.98 7.72
C ASP A 242 -7.01 0.52 7.74
N ILE A 243 -7.88 1.11 6.92
CA ILE A 243 -9.27 0.68 6.76
C ILE A 243 -9.52 0.33 5.30
N ASP A 244 -9.89 -0.92 5.05
CA ASP A 244 -10.39 -1.36 3.76
C ASP A 244 -11.90 -1.11 3.67
N PHE A 245 -12.32 -0.44 2.60
CA PHE A 245 -13.72 -0.22 2.23
C PHE A 245 -14.06 -0.96 0.93
N GLU A 246 -15.32 -1.15 0.65
CA GLU A 246 -15.76 -1.58 -0.68
C GLU A 246 -15.13 -0.68 -1.74
N HIS A 247 -14.46 -1.29 -2.73
CA HIS A 247 -13.74 -0.54 -3.75
C HIS A 247 -14.63 0.45 -4.48
N ASP A 248 -15.83 0.03 -4.86
CA ASP A 248 -16.78 0.83 -5.65
C ASP A 248 -17.36 2.03 -4.87
N ARG A 249 -17.45 1.89 -3.56
CA ARG A 249 -18.11 2.87 -2.68
C ARG A 249 -17.14 3.68 -1.82
N ARG A 250 -15.84 3.41 -1.97
CA ARG A 250 -14.77 4.12 -1.26
C ARG A 250 -14.82 5.64 -1.50
N GLU A 251 -15.21 6.05 -2.72
CA GLU A 251 -15.31 7.47 -3.06
C GLU A 251 -16.32 8.21 -2.19
N GLU A 252 -17.42 7.56 -1.79
CA GLU A 252 -18.41 8.16 -0.87
C GLU A 252 -17.75 8.51 0.48
N VAL A 253 -16.85 7.66 0.97
CA VAL A 253 -16.10 7.91 2.22
C VAL A 253 -15.09 9.04 2.06
N ILE A 254 -14.38 9.09 0.91
CA ILE A 254 -13.44 10.15 0.58
C ILE A 254 -14.16 11.50 0.52
N GLN A 255 -15.29 11.58 -0.18
CA GLN A 255 -16.05 12.82 -0.28
C GLN A 255 -16.65 13.25 1.07
N HIS A 256 -17.08 12.29 1.91
CA HIS A 256 -17.49 12.59 3.28
C HIS A 256 -16.39 13.28 4.12
N LEU A 257 -15.12 12.85 3.95
CA LEU A 257 -14.00 13.52 4.62
C LEU A 257 -13.84 14.96 4.14
N TYR A 258 -13.95 15.21 2.83
CA TYR A 258 -13.89 16.57 2.29
C TYR A 258 -15.09 17.43 2.70
N GLU A 259 -16.29 16.87 2.78
CA GLU A 259 -17.48 17.57 3.26
C GLU A 259 -17.35 17.98 4.72
N ARG A 260 -16.78 17.09 5.55
CA ARG A 260 -16.63 17.31 6.98
C ARG A 260 -15.51 18.30 7.33
N TYR A 261 -14.34 18.15 6.72
CA TYR A 261 -13.13 18.90 7.09
C TYR A 261 -12.79 20.06 6.15
N GLY A 262 -13.32 20.05 4.94
CA GLY A 262 -12.98 21.01 3.89
C GLY A 262 -11.67 20.62 3.14
N ARG A 263 -11.57 21.03 1.87
CA ARG A 263 -10.41 20.76 1.03
C ARG A 263 -9.17 21.59 1.38
N ASP A 264 -9.33 22.56 2.24
CA ASP A 264 -8.23 23.36 2.80
C ASP A 264 -7.60 22.70 4.03
N ARG A 265 -8.26 21.73 4.65
CA ARG A 265 -7.80 21.02 5.85
C ARG A 265 -7.66 19.50 5.67
N ALA A 266 -8.15 18.95 4.58
CA ALA A 266 -8.03 17.53 4.26
C ALA A 266 -7.47 17.32 2.85
N ALA A 267 -6.50 16.44 2.70
CA ALA A 267 -5.95 16.05 1.40
C ALA A 267 -5.35 14.64 1.45
N ILE A 268 -5.27 13.99 0.29
CA ILE A 268 -4.55 12.72 0.14
C ILE A 268 -3.07 13.03 0.06
N CYS A 269 -2.22 12.27 0.77
CA CYS A 269 -0.78 12.43 0.66
C CYS A 269 -0.24 11.97 -0.71
N ALA A 270 0.89 12.52 -1.11
CA ALA A 270 1.59 12.10 -2.31
C ALA A 270 2.29 10.75 -2.12
N THR A 271 2.71 10.17 -3.23
CA THR A 271 3.68 9.08 -3.29
C THR A 271 4.78 9.46 -4.26
N LEU A 272 6.03 9.39 -3.83
CA LEU A 272 7.17 9.61 -4.69
C LEU A 272 7.54 8.32 -5.41
N ILE A 273 7.24 8.26 -6.69
CA ILE A 273 7.65 7.13 -7.54
C ILE A 273 9.10 7.34 -7.95
N ARG A 274 9.94 6.34 -7.67
CA ARG A 274 11.38 6.35 -7.99
C ARG A 274 11.66 5.41 -9.16
N TYR A 275 12.72 5.73 -9.91
CA TYR A 275 13.23 4.81 -10.93
C TYR A 275 13.71 3.51 -10.27
N ARG A 276 13.25 2.39 -10.82
CA ARG A 276 13.70 1.03 -10.50
C ARG A 276 14.40 0.43 -11.72
N PRO A 277 15.22 -0.62 -11.59
CA PRO A 277 16.02 -1.16 -12.69
C PRO A 277 15.24 -1.30 -14.00
N ARG A 278 14.04 -1.90 -13.94
CA ARG A 278 13.19 -2.10 -15.11
C ARG A 278 12.74 -0.79 -15.79
N SER A 279 12.35 0.20 -15.01
CA SER A 279 11.91 1.51 -15.56
C SER A 279 13.10 2.32 -16.05
N ALA A 280 14.23 2.30 -15.35
CA ALA A 280 15.46 2.97 -15.76
C ALA A 280 15.97 2.43 -17.10
N ILE A 281 16.13 1.10 -17.24
CA ILE A 281 16.54 0.47 -18.50
C ILE A 281 15.62 0.84 -19.67
N ARG A 282 14.30 0.78 -19.45
CA ARG A 282 13.32 1.09 -20.52
C ARG A 282 13.40 2.53 -20.98
N GLU A 283 13.43 3.47 -20.03
CA GLU A 283 13.37 4.89 -20.38
C GLU A 283 14.72 5.40 -20.87
N VAL A 284 15.83 5.00 -20.23
CA VAL A 284 17.17 5.35 -20.72
C VAL A 284 17.45 4.69 -22.06
N GLY A 285 17.15 3.40 -22.22
CA GLY A 285 17.37 2.69 -23.49
C GLY A 285 16.59 3.31 -24.64
N LYS A 286 15.33 3.71 -24.41
CA LYS A 286 14.53 4.44 -25.39
C LYS A 286 15.14 5.81 -25.71
N ALA A 287 15.57 6.58 -24.70
CA ALA A 287 16.22 7.86 -24.86
C ALA A 287 17.56 7.73 -25.61
N MET A 288 18.30 6.66 -25.38
CA MET A 288 19.55 6.34 -26.08
C MET A 288 19.33 5.73 -27.47
N GLY A 289 18.07 5.55 -27.93
CA GLY A 289 17.74 5.05 -29.26
C GLY A 289 17.91 3.54 -29.44
N LEU A 290 17.92 2.74 -28.36
CA LEU A 290 17.88 1.29 -28.44
C LEU A 290 16.49 0.81 -28.90
N SER A 291 16.45 -0.31 -29.63
CA SER A 291 15.17 -0.92 -30.04
C SER A 291 14.33 -1.40 -28.85
N GLU A 292 13.01 -1.50 -29.06
CA GLU A 292 12.10 -1.99 -28.02
C GLU A 292 12.41 -3.44 -27.62
N ASP A 293 12.87 -4.28 -28.54
CA ASP A 293 13.23 -5.67 -28.25
C ASP A 293 14.43 -5.75 -27.30
N ILE A 294 15.48 -4.97 -27.54
CA ILE A 294 16.65 -4.89 -26.68
C ILE A 294 16.24 -4.41 -25.28
N THR A 295 15.51 -3.29 -25.21
CA THR A 295 15.07 -2.71 -23.94
C THR A 295 14.10 -3.63 -23.18
N ALA A 296 13.23 -4.37 -23.87
CA ALA A 296 12.31 -5.30 -23.25
C ALA A 296 13.05 -6.54 -22.69
N ARG A 297 14.03 -7.09 -23.41
CA ARG A 297 14.86 -8.21 -22.93
C ARG A 297 15.66 -7.81 -21.71
N LEU A 298 16.39 -6.71 -21.76
CA LEU A 298 17.15 -6.19 -20.62
C LEU A 298 16.26 -5.90 -19.40
N ALA A 299 15.10 -5.28 -19.62
CA ALA A 299 14.17 -4.99 -18.54
C ALA A 299 13.56 -6.25 -17.91
N LYS A 300 13.46 -7.36 -18.66
CA LYS A 300 12.99 -8.66 -18.16
C LYS A 300 14.08 -9.38 -17.36
N ALA A 301 15.34 -9.33 -17.81
CA ALA A 301 16.48 -9.93 -17.13
C ALA A 301 16.73 -9.33 -15.75
N GLY A 302 16.57 -8.01 -15.61
CA GLY A 302 16.73 -7.28 -14.35
C GLY A 302 15.66 -7.55 -13.29
N TRP A 303 14.77 -8.54 -13.50
CA TRP A 303 13.66 -8.82 -12.58
C TRP A 303 13.85 -10.18 -11.88
N GLY A 304 14.27 -10.14 -10.62
CA GLY A 304 14.32 -11.31 -9.74
C GLY A 304 14.70 -10.87 -8.32
N PRO A 305 14.00 -11.33 -7.28
CA PRO A 305 14.37 -11.04 -5.91
C PRO A 305 15.71 -11.70 -5.58
N GLY A 306 16.65 -10.95 -5.00
CA GLY A 306 17.92 -11.46 -4.50
C GLY A 306 19.07 -11.49 -5.51
N ARG A 307 18.95 -10.87 -6.68
CA ARG A 307 20.09 -10.66 -7.59
C ARG A 307 20.79 -9.33 -7.26
N GLU A 308 21.95 -9.40 -6.67
CA GLU A 308 22.90 -8.28 -6.45
C GLU A 308 23.82 -8.05 -7.67
N MET A 309 23.36 -8.37 -8.89
CA MET A 309 24.14 -8.21 -10.13
C MET A 309 23.95 -6.80 -10.69
N SER A 310 25.02 -6.21 -11.20
CA SER A 310 24.98 -4.97 -11.96
C SER A 310 24.19 -5.14 -13.27
N LEU A 311 23.70 -4.05 -13.83
CA LEU A 311 23.00 -4.09 -15.14
C LEU A 311 23.91 -4.57 -16.27
N ALA A 312 25.23 -4.34 -16.16
CA ALA A 312 26.21 -4.83 -17.13
C ALA A 312 26.35 -6.36 -17.09
N GLU A 313 26.44 -6.95 -15.89
CA GLU A 313 26.47 -8.40 -15.72
C GLU A 313 25.20 -9.07 -16.24
N LEU A 314 24.04 -8.47 -15.95
CA LEU A 314 22.74 -8.95 -16.46
C LEU A 314 22.67 -8.90 -18.00
N ALA A 315 23.22 -7.84 -18.61
CA ALA A 315 23.25 -7.71 -20.06
C ALA A 315 24.18 -8.77 -20.68
N GLN A 316 25.32 -9.05 -20.05
CA GLN A 316 26.25 -10.07 -20.49
C GLN A 316 25.63 -11.49 -20.39
N ASP A 317 24.94 -11.80 -19.31
CA ASP A 317 24.20 -13.07 -19.14
C ASP A 317 23.13 -13.27 -20.22
N GLU A 318 22.48 -12.20 -20.66
CA GLU A 318 21.49 -12.22 -21.74
C GLU A 318 22.13 -12.26 -23.15
N GLY A 319 23.48 -12.29 -23.24
CA GLY A 319 24.22 -12.40 -24.49
C GLY A 319 24.38 -11.10 -25.27
N PHE A 320 24.27 -9.95 -24.60
CA PHE A 320 24.56 -8.65 -25.22
C PHE A 320 26.06 -8.33 -25.18
N ASP A 321 26.56 -7.67 -26.23
CA ASP A 321 27.93 -7.16 -26.26
C ASP A 321 28.04 -5.88 -25.41
N ILE A 322 28.55 -6.03 -24.20
CA ILE A 322 28.75 -4.91 -23.26
C ILE A 322 29.89 -3.96 -23.70
N ASN A 323 30.67 -4.31 -24.74
CA ASN A 323 31.70 -3.44 -25.30
C ASN A 323 31.11 -2.47 -26.37
N ASP A 324 29.87 -2.66 -26.80
CA ASP A 324 29.18 -1.65 -27.60
C ASP A 324 29.09 -0.34 -26.81
N PRO A 325 29.68 0.77 -27.29
CA PRO A 325 29.78 2.02 -26.54
C PRO A 325 28.41 2.60 -26.18
N ARG A 326 27.40 2.40 -27.05
CA ARG A 326 26.06 2.92 -26.84
C ARG A 326 25.32 2.10 -25.77
N LEU A 327 25.45 0.78 -25.84
CA LEU A 327 24.88 -0.10 -24.84
C LEU A 327 25.55 0.11 -23.47
N ALA A 328 26.90 0.14 -23.43
CA ALA A 328 27.65 0.39 -22.19
C ALA A 328 27.22 1.70 -21.51
N MET A 329 27.13 2.79 -22.27
CA MET A 329 26.65 4.09 -21.76
C MET A 329 25.19 4.02 -21.31
N THR A 330 24.33 3.26 -21.99
CA THR A 330 22.93 3.08 -21.60
C THR A 330 22.83 2.38 -20.25
N LEU A 331 23.61 1.32 -20.04
CA LEU A 331 23.62 0.57 -18.78
C LEU A 331 24.16 1.43 -17.62
N GLU A 332 25.27 2.17 -17.84
CA GLU A 332 25.83 3.11 -16.87
C GLU A 332 24.80 4.16 -16.44
N LEU A 333 24.17 4.84 -17.41
CA LEU A 333 23.18 5.89 -17.14
C LEU A 333 21.88 5.33 -16.52
N ALA A 334 21.49 4.10 -16.89
CA ALA A 334 20.34 3.43 -16.26
C ALA A 334 20.63 3.03 -14.80
N GLU A 335 21.85 2.64 -14.49
CA GLU A 335 22.30 2.35 -13.14
C GLU A 335 22.37 3.63 -12.30
N GLU A 336 22.96 4.71 -12.85
CA GLU A 336 23.03 6.03 -12.23
C GLU A 336 21.63 6.63 -11.96
N LEU A 337 20.63 6.34 -12.80
CA LEU A 337 19.27 6.83 -12.67
C LEU A 337 18.45 6.09 -11.61
N GLN A 338 18.88 4.92 -11.15
CA GLN A 338 18.13 4.18 -10.12
C GLN A 338 17.95 5.03 -8.86
N ASP A 339 16.79 4.85 -8.22
CA ASP A 339 16.33 5.57 -7.03
C ASP A 339 16.14 7.10 -7.19
N PHE A 340 16.42 7.67 -8.36
CA PHE A 340 16.00 9.05 -8.65
C PHE A 340 14.47 9.18 -8.64
N PRO A 341 13.94 10.34 -8.22
CA PRO A 341 12.54 10.66 -8.40
C PRO A 341 12.13 10.59 -9.87
N ARG A 342 11.05 9.86 -10.16
CA ARG A 342 10.48 9.79 -11.52
C ARG A 342 9.29 10.73 -11.68
N HIS A 343 8.32 10.63 -10.79
CA HIS A 343 7.17 11.54 -10.68
C HIS A 343 6.49 11.38 -9.33
N THR A 344 5.70 12.36 -8.96
CA THR A 344 4.74 12.24 -7.87
C THR A 344 3.46 11.55 -8.36
N ALA A 345 2.83 10.79 -7.49
CA ALA A 345 1.54 10.16 -7.68
C ALA A 345 0.68 10.37 -6.43
N THR A 346 -0.60 10.10 -6.51
CA THR A 346 -1.49 10.11 -5.35
C THR A 346 -1.32 8.81 -4.57
N HIS A 347 -1.20 8.90 -3.25
CA HIS A 347 -1.21 7.71 -2.38
C HIS A 347 -2.53 6.94 -2.53
N VAL A 348 -2.47 5.63 -2.34
CA VAL A 348 -3.64 4.76 -2.53
C VAL A 348 -4.78 5.01 -1.57
N GLY A 349 -4.58 5.71 -0.44
CA GLY A 349 -5.63 5.95 0.54
C GLY A 349 -5.28 6.88 1.70
N GLY A 350 -4.01 7.27 1.88
CA GLY A 350 -3.57 8.06 3.03
C GLY A 350 -4.13 9.49 3.01
N PHE A 351 -5.03 9.79 3.92
CA PHE A 351 -5.58 11.13 4.14
C PHE A 351 -4.85 11.80 5.30
N VAL A 352 -4.40 13.02 5.07
CA VAL A 352 -3.95 13.94 6.11
C VAL A 352 -5.09 14.90 6.42
N ILE A 353 -5.39 15.07 7.70
CA ILE A 353 -6.44 15.96 8.20
C ILE A 353 -5.81 16.86 9.27
N THR A 354 -6.03 18.17 9.18
CA THR A 354 -5.42 19.17 10.08
C THR A 354 -6.47 20.05 10.73
N ARG A 355 -6.12 20.62 11.89
CA ARG A 355 -6.93 21.67 12.54
C ARG A 355 -6.87 22.97 11.73
N GLY A 356 -5.66 23.42 11.38
CA GLY A 356 -5.40 24.60 10.54
C GLY A 356 -5.43 24.26 9.05
N LYS A 357 -4.94 25.18 8.21
CA LYS A 357 -4.86 24.96 6.78
C LYS A 357 -3.66 24.10 6.42
N LEU A 358 -3.86 23.12 5.56
CA LEU A 358 -2.80 22.26 5.01
C LEU A 358 -1.67 23.08 4.35
N THR A 359 -2.01 24.24 3.75
CA THR A 359 -1.05 25.13 3.09
C THR A 359 -0.03 25.77 4.07
N GLU A 360 -0.26 25.67 5.38
CA GLU A 360 0.71 26.05 6.40
C GLU A 360 1.78 24.97 6.61
N LEU A 361 1.49 23.73 6.19
CA LEU A 361 2.41 22.59 6.32
C LEU A 361 3.11 22.26 5.01
N ALA A 362 2.39 22.34 3.88
CA ALA A 362 2.89 21.92 2.59
C ALA A 362 2.12 22.54 1.41
N VAL A 363 2.64 22.33 0.21
CA VAL A 363 1.93 22.62 -1.04
C VAL A 363 0.77 21.63 -1.21
N VAL A 364 -0.39 22.16 -1.58
CA VAL A 364 -1.58 21.36 -1.93
C VAL A 364 -1.88 21.57 -3.41
N THR A 365 -1.97 20.48 -4.16
CA THR A 365 -2.26 20.50 -5.61
C THR A 365 -3.55 19.75 -5.92
N GLN A 366 -4.12 20.01 -7.10
CA GLN A 366 -5.26 19.26 -7.62
C GLN A 366 -4.78 17.88 -8.10
N ALA A 367 -5.50 16.82 -7.74
CA ALA A 367 -5.26 15.48 -8.27
C ALA A 367 -5.68 15.36 -9.74
N ALA A 368 -5.23 14.30 -10.43
CA ALA A 368 -5.72 13.97 -11.77
C ALA A 368 -7.22 13.56 -11.77
N MET A 369 -7.70 13.01 -10.66
CA MET A 369 -9.14 12.79 -10.45
C MET A 369 -9.79 14.08 -9.98
N GLU A 370 -10.97 14.36 -10.52
CA GLU A 370 -11.78 15.50 -10.09
C GLU A 370 -12.09 15.38 -8.58
N ASP A 371 -12.30 16.52 -7.95
CA ASP A 371 -12.69 16.64 -6.53
C ASP A 371 -11.73 16.04 -5.50
N ARG A 372 -10.47 15.83 -5.86
CA ARG A 372 -9.41 15.42 -4.92
C ARG A 372 -8.24 16.39 -4.90
N THR A 373 -7.71 16.63 -3.70
CA THR A 373 -6.50 17.40 -3.47
C THR A 373 -5.37 16.51 -2.96
N VAL A 374 -4.14 16.84 -3.34
CA VAL A 374 -2.93 16.11 -2.97
C VAL A 374 -2.01 17.03 -2.16
N LEU A 375 -1.61 16.56 -0.98
CA LEU A 375 -0.55 17.16 -0.17
C LEU A 375 0.80 16.68 -0.71
N GLU A 376 1.71 17.57 -1.08
CA GLU A 376 2.99 17.21 -1.70
C GLU A 376 4.05 16.70 -0.71
N TRP A 377 3.65 16.06 0.37
CA TRP A 377 4.48 15.22 1.22
C TRP A 377 4.19 13.75 0.91
N ASP A 378 5.24 12.93 0.77
CA ASP A 378 5.07 11.49 0.66
C ASP A 378 4.99 10.83 2.06
N LYS A 379 4.88 9.50 2.08
CA LYS A 379 4.76 8.75 3.33
C LYS A 379 5.95 8.98 4.27
N ASP A 380 7.16 8.98 3.75
CA ASP A 380 8.39 9.10 4.55
C ASP A 380 8.51 10.51 5.14
N ASP A 381 8.08 11.54 4.37
CA ASP A 381 8.00 12.94 4.83
C ASP A 381 6.96 13.09 5.95
N ILE A 382 5.78 12.49 5.78
CA ILE A 382 4.69 12.53 6.77
C ILE A 382 5.13 11.88 8.08
N ASP A 383 5.76 10.71 8.00
CA ASP A 383 6.29 10.00 9.16
C ASP A 383 7.39 10.84 9.86
N ALA A 384 8.31 11.46 9.10
CA ALA A 384 9.37 12.29 9.64
C ALA A 384 8.87 13.58 10.33
N LEU A 385 7.75 14.15 9.85
CA LEU A 385 7.12 15.34 10.42
C LEU A 385 6.12 15.00 11.54
N GLY A 386 5.92 13.73 11.87
CA GLY A 386 4.96 13.29 12.90
C GLY A 386 3.50 13.58 12.54
N ILE A 387 3.18 13.68 11.26
CA ILE A 387 1.82 13.95 10.77
C ILE A 387 1.01 12.66 10.77
N MET A 388 -0.14 12.68 11.43
CA MET A 388 -1.07 11.55 11.43
C MET A 388 -1.83 11.46 10.11
N LYS A 389 -1.90 10.25 9.55
CA LYS A 389 -2.72 9.93 8.38
C LYS A 389 -3.78 8.89 8.72
N VAL A 390 -4.89 8.93 8.01
CA VAL A 390 -5.93 7.90 8.04
C VAL A 390 -5.95 7.22 6.67
N ASP A 391 -5.74 5.91 6.64
CA ASP A 391 -5.73 5.17 5.38
C ASP A 391 -7.13 4.68 5.00
N VAL A 392 -7.73 5.34 4.01
CA VAL A 392 -9.01 4.98 3.39
C VAL A 392 -8.72 4.15 2.14
N LEU A 393 -8.66 2.83 2.28
CA LEU A 393 -8.24 1.91 1.21
C LEU A 393 -9.44 1.27 0.52
N GLY A 394 -9.28 0.86 -0.73
CA GLY A 394 -10.31 0.12 -1.47
C GLY A 394 -9.96 -1.35 -1.60
N LEU A 395 -10.88 -2.25 -1.24
CA LEU A 395 -10.70 -3.69 -1.38
C LEU A 395 -11.84 -4.31 -2.20
N GLY A 396 -11.52 -4.76 -3.43
CA GLY A 396 -12.52 -5.33 -4.34
C GLY A 396 -13.24 -6.56 -3.79
N MET A 397 -12.59 -7.35 -2.93
CA MET A 397 -13.24 -8.50 -2.30
C MET A 397 -14.39 -8.09 -1.37
N LEU A 398 -14.34 -6.94 -0.71
CA LEU A 398 -15.46 -6.44 0.08
C LEU A 398 -16.66 -6.10 -0.83
N SER A 399 -16.42 -5.48 -2.00
CA SER A 399 -17.46 -5.28 -3.02
C SER A 399 -18.05 -6.60 -3.51
N CYS A 400 -17.20 -7.59 -3.77
CA CYS A 400 -17.62 -8.92 -4.20
C CYS A 400 -18.50 -9.60 -3.15
N LEU A 401 -18.08 -9.60 -1.89
CA LEU A 401 -18.84 -10.21 -0.79
C LEU A 401 -20.19 -9.51 -0.57
N ARG A 402 -20.24 -8.16 -0.57
CA ARG A 402 -21.49 -7.43 -0.47
C ARG A 402 -22.44 -7.80 -1.60
N ARG A 403 -21.97 -7.74 -2.86
CA ARG A 403 -22.78 -8.13 -4.03
C ARG A 403 -23.28 -9.56 -3.92
N GLY A 404 -22.41 -10.50 -3.47
CA GLY A 404 -22.79 -11.88 -3.24
C GLY A 404 -23.89 -12.02 -2.20
N PHE A 405 -23.80 -11.31 -1.07
CA PHE A 405 -24.83 -11.31 -0.03
C PHE A 405 -26.14 -10.67 -0.51
N ASP A 406 -26.08 -9.57 -1.28
CA ASP A 406 -27.24 -8.92 -1.87
C ASP A 406 -27.97 -9.83 -2.87
N LEU A 407 -27.22 -10.57 -3.71
CA LEU A 407 -27.77 -11.57 -4.62
C LEU A 407 -28.48 -12.70 -3.86
N LEU A 408 -27.89 -13.18 -2.76
CA LEU A 408 -28.52 -14.20 -1.94
C LEU A 408 -29.76 -13.71 -1.20
N ALA A 409 -29.75 -12.46 -0.69
CA ALA A 409 -30.92 -11.85 -0.10
C ALA A 409 -32.07 -11.74 -1.12
N ARG A 410 -31.78 -11.35 -2.36
CA ARG A 410 -32.75 -11.19 -3.44
C ARG A 410 -33.32 -12.52 -3.94
N HIS A 411 -32.44 -13.48 -4.25
CA HIS A 411 -32.85 -14.74 -4.91
C HIS A 411 -33.16 -15.90 -3.95
N ARG A 412 -32.61 -15.85 -2.71
CA ARG A 412 -32.76 -16.94 -1.73
C ARG A 412 -33.32 -16.49 -0.39
N ARG A 413 -33.62 -15.17 -0.24
CA ARG A 413 -34.08 -14.56 1.03
C ARG A 413 -33.14 -14.83 2.21
N LEU A 414 -31.85 -14.97 1.93
CA LEU A 414 -30.79 -15.19 2.92
C LEU A 414 -30.14 -13.85 3.26
N ALA A 415 -30.42 -13.31 4.45
CA ALA A 415 -29.79 -12.10 4.96
C ALA A 415 -28.45 -12.41 5.61
N LEU A 416 -27.40 -12.52 4.81
CA LEU A 416 -26.05 -12.84 5.25
C LEU A 416 -25.19 -11.57 5.38
N ASN A 417 -24.24 -11.65 6.31
CA ASN A 417 -23.15 -10.68 6.47
C ASN A 417 -21.91 -11.38 7.03
N LEU A 418 -20.78 -10.67 7.12
CA LEU A 418 -19.52 -11.23 7.61
C LEU A 418 -19.59 -11.80 9.06
N ALA A 419 -20.52 -11.31 9.90
CA ALA A 419 -20.63 -11.72 11.29
C ALA A 419 -21.51 -12.97 11.48
N ASN A 420 -22.51 -13.21 10.61
CA ASN A 420 -23.48 -14.29 10.75
C ASN A 420 -23.23 -15.50 9.84
N LEU A 421 -22.13 -15.50 9.08
CA LEU A 421 -21.73 -16.66 8.29
C LEU A 421 -21.51 -17.89 9.20
N PRO A 422 -21.98 -19.10 8.78
CA PRO A 422 -21.71 -20.33 9.51
C PRO A 422 -20.21 -20.55 9.68
N ARG A 423 -19.76 -20.71 10.93
CA ARG A 423 -18.35 -20.90 11.27
C ARG A 423 -17.95 -22.35 11.04
N ASP A 424 -16.67 -22.56 10.71
CA ASP A 424 -15.99 -23.86 10.66
C ASP A 424 -16.71 -24.92 9.79
N CYS A 425 -17.27 -24.52 8.65
CA CYS A 425 -17.92 -25.39 7.72
C CYS A 425 -16.94 -26.42 7.12
N ALA A 426 -17.15 -27.71 7.39
CA ALA A 426 -16.28 -28.81 6.97
C ALA A 426 -16.16 -28.91 5.44
N GLU A 427 -17.22 -28.60 4.69
CA GLU A 427 -17.25 -28.65 3.23
C GLU A 427 -16.40 -27.52 2.61
N THR A 428 -16.44 -26.34 3.21
CA THR A 428 -15.59 -25.19 2.80
C THR A 428 -14.11 -25.55 2.95
N TYR A 429 -13.72 -26.12 4.08
CA TYR A 429 -12.34 -26.58 4.27
C TYR A 429 -11.99 -27.75 3.34
N ALA A 430 -12.94 -28.65 3.04
CA ALA A 430 -12.71 -29.73 2.09
C ALA A 430 -12.43 -29.22 0.67
N MET A 431 -13.13 -28.18 0.22
CA MET A 431 -12.87 -27.49 -1.03
C MET A 431 -11.45 -26.88 -1.06
N LEU A 432 -11.09 -26.13 -0.01
CA LEU A 432 -9.76 -25.51 0.10
C LEU A 432 -8.63 -26.56 0.13
N ARG A 433 -8.81 -27.69 0.81
CA ARG A 433 -7.83 -28.80 0.82
C ARG A 433 -7.53 -29.37 -0.57
N ARG A 434 -8.45 -29.26 -1.51
CA ARG A 434 -8.25 -29.68 -2.92
C ARG A 434 -7.63 -28.57 -3.78
N ALA A 435 -7.26 -27.42 -3.17
CA ALA A 435 -6.80 -26.23 -3.88
C ALA A 435 -7.84 -25.62 -4.85
N ASP A 436 -9.12 -25.90 -4.62
CA ASP A 436 -10.22 -25.31 -5.36
C ASP A 436 -10.50 -23.90 -4.80
N SER A 437 -9.65 -22.95 -5.20
CA SER A 437 -9.63 -21.60 -4.63
C SER A 437 -9.53 -20.48 -5.68
N VAL A 438 -9.91 -20.75 -6.93
CA VAL A 438 -10.02 -19.71 -7.97
C VAL A 438 -10.98 -18.62 -7.50
N GLY A 439 -10.55 -17.36 -7.51
CA GLY A 439 -11.33 -16.22 -7.04
C GLY A 439 -11.47 -16.08 -5.52
N VAL A 440 -11.00 -17.06 -4.73
CA VAL A 440 -11.04 -16.99 -3.27
C VAL A 440 -9.93 -16.06 -2.77
N PHE A 441 -10.32 -15.07 -2.00
CA PHE A 441 -9.42 -14.02 -1.51
C PHE A 441 -8.13 -14.58 -0.93
N GLN A 442 -6.99 -13.99 -1.31
CA GLN A 442 -5.63 -14.23 -0.78
C GLN A 442 -5.07 -15.65 -0.98
N VAL A 443 -5.87 -16.67 -1.30
CA VAL A 443 -5.42 -18.08 -1.45
C VAL A 443 -5.50 -18.60 -2.89
N GLU A 444 -5.64 -17.71 -3.86
CA GLU A 444 -5.82 -18.01 -5.30
C GLU A 444 -4.52 -17.99 -6.12
N SER A 445 -3.39 -17.52 -5.58
CA SER A 445 -2.12 -17.55 -6.29
C SER A 445 -1.57 -18.97 -6.41
N ARG A 446 -0.75 -19.26 -7.44
CA ARG A 446 -0.14 -20.59 -7.63
C ARG A 446 0.58 -21.11 -6.38
N ALA A 447 1.32 -20.23 -5.69
CA ALA A 447 2.03 -20.61 -4.47
C ALA A 447 1.06 -20.97 -3.33
N GLN A 448 -0.02 -20.20 -3.17
CA GLN A 448 -1.06 -20.46 -2.18
C GLN A 448 -1.84 -21.74 -2.50
N MET A 449 -2.22 -21.94 -3.75
CA MET A 449 -2.91 -23.16 -4.19
C MET A 449 -2.05 -24.42 -3.99
N ASN A 450 -0.74 -24.34 -4.23
CA ASN A 450 0.19 -25.45 -3.96
C ASN A 450 0.36 -25.72 -2.45
N MET A 451 0.17 -24.73 -1.60
CA MET A 451 0.29 -24.89 -0.15
C MET A 451 -0.95 -25.52 0.48
N LEU A 452 -2.16 -25.22 0.00
CA LEU A 452 -3.42 -25.67 0.57
C LEU A 452 -3.50 -27.20 0.78
N PRO A 453 -3.13 -28.08 -0.19
CA PRO A 453 -3.13 -29.53 0.02
C PRO A 453 -2.07 -30.03 0.98
N ARG A 454 -1.01 -29.28 1.19
CA ARG A 454 0.08 -29.62 2.13
C ARG A 454 -0.28 -29.22 3.56
N LEU A 455 -0.84 -28.01 3.74
CA LEU A 455 -1.27 -27.49 5.02
C LEU A 455 -2.54 -28.18 5.52
N LYS A 456 -3.46 -28.56 4.61
CA LYS A 456 -4.73 -29.23 4.90
C LYS A 456 -5.56 -28.49 5.97
N PRO A 457 -6.07 -27.29 5.67
CA PRO A 457 -6.84 -26.49 6.64
C PRO A 457 -8.08 -27.24 7.13
N ARG A 458 -8.36 -27.15 8.45
CA ARG A 458 -9.50 -27.79 9.13
C ARG A 458 -10.24 -26.82 10.05
N ALA A 459 -9.60 -25.74 10.44
CA ALA A 459 -10.10 -24.72 11.35
C ALA A 459 -9.69 -23.33 10.89
N PHE A 460 -10.35 -22.30 11.41
CA PHE A 460 -10.09 -20.90 11.05
C PHE A 460 -8.61 -20.50 11.21
N TYR A 461 -7.96 -20.94 12.31
CA TYR A 461 -6.54 -20.62 12.53
C TYR A 461 -5.61 -21.21 11.47
N ASP A 462 -5.98 -22.31 10.84
CA ASP A 462 -5.21 -22.85 9.71
C ASP A 462 -5.20 -21.89 8.52
N LEU A 463 -6.28 -21.12 8.32
CA LEU A 463 -6.34 -20.07 7.28
C LEU A 463 -5.45 -18.88 7.67
N VAL A 464 -5.37 -18.52 8.95
CA VAL A 464 -4.44 -17.50 9.44
C VAL A 464 -3.00 -17.89 9.12
N VAL A 465 -2.64 -19.14 9.40
CA VAL A 465 -1.33 -19.69 9.05
C VAL A 465 -1.14 -19.74 7.52
N GLN A 466 -2.14 -20.18 6.76
CA GLN A 466 -2.08 -20.25 5.29
C GLN A 466 -1.76 -18.90 4.66
N VAL A 467 -2.43 -17.84 5.12
CA VAL A 467 -2.20 -16.47 4.64
C VAL A 467 -0.77 -16.01 4.94
N ALA A 468 -0.24 -16.36 6.10
CA ALA A 468 1.06 -15.87 6.58
C ALA A 468 2.27 -16.67 6.06
N ILE A 469 2.09 -18.00 5.81
CA ILE A 469 3.20 -18.90 5.53
C ILE A 469 3.77 -18.76 4.11
N VAL A 470 2.92 -18.38 3.15
CA VAL A 470 3.31 -18.15 1.75
C VAL A 470 3.61 -16.66 1.57
N ARG A 471 4.85 -16.32 1.32
CA ARG A 471 5.37 -14.95 1.20
C ARG A 471 5.83 -14.64 -0.21
N PRO A 472 5.73 -13.37 -0.68
CA PRO A 472 6.36 -12.95 -1.93
C PRO A 472 7.89 -12.99 -1.79
N GLY A 473 8.57 -13.59 -2.75
CA GLY A 473 10.02 -13.79 -2.75
C GLY A 473 10.43 -15.25 -2.61
N PRO A 474 11.71 -15.59 -2.78
CA PRO A 474 12.20 -16.93 -2.48
C PRO A 474 11.88 -17.23 -1.02
N ILE A 475 11.35 -18.42 -0.76
CA ILE A 475 11.12 -18.92 0.60
C ILE A 475 12.51 -19.04 1.25
N GLN A 476 12.97 -17.93 1.83
CA GLN A 476 14.23 -17.88 2.55
C GLN A 476 13.97 -18.38 3.97
N GLY A 477 14.71 -19.40 4.33
CA GLY A 477 14.68 -20.02 5.63
C GLY A 477 13.77 -21.24 5.68
N ASP A 478 14.27 -22.27 6.31
CA ASP A 478 13.66 -23.58 6.51
C ASP A 478 12.38 -23.61 7.34
N MET A 479 11.65 -22.48 7.53
CA MET A 479 10.48 -22.41 8.43
C MET A 479 9.24 -23.13 7.89
N VAL A 480 9.03 -23.13 6.57
CA VAL A 480 7.89 -23.80 5.97
C VAL A 480 8.00 -25.32 6.15
N HIS A 481 9.20 -25.85 5.98
CA HIS A 481 9.45 -27.28 6.10
C HIS A 481 9.23 -27.82 7.53
N PRO A 482 9.78 -27.23 8.61
CA PRO A 482 9.53 -27.67 9.97
C PRO A 482 8.04 -27.63 10.35
N TYR A 483 7.33 -26.54 10.04
CA TYR A 483 5.92 -26.45 10.35
C TYR A 483 5.11 -27.56 9.67
N LEU A 484 5.29 -27.77 8.37
CA LEU A 484 4.58 -28.82 7.63
C LEU A 484 4.96 -30.24 8.11
N ARG A 485 6.25 -30.49 8.37
CA ARG A 485 6.70 -31.79 8.89
C ARG A 485 6.09 -32.10 10.24
N ARG A 486 6.07 -31.14 11.16
CA ARG A 486 5.46 -31.27 12.49
C ARG A 486 3.94 -31.45 12.39
N ARG A 487 3.28 -30.69 11.51
CA ARG A 487 1.85 -30.83 11.25
C ARG A 487 1.49 -32.20 10.66
N GLN A 488 2.35 -32.81 9.89
CA GLN A 488 2.18 -34.13 9.29
C GLN A 488 2.64 -35.26 10.23
N GLY A 489 3.17 -34.95 11.41
CA GLY A 489 3.71 -35.94 12.35
C GLY A 489 5.06 -36.54 11.96
N LEU A 490 5.75 -35.94 10.98
CA LEU A 490 7.08 -36.40 10.52
C LEU A 490 8.22 -35.86 11.37
N GLU A 491 7.97 -34.90 12.24
CA GLU A 491 8.92 -34.30 13.17
C GLU A 491 8.22 -34.06 14.51
N ALA A 492 8.89 -34.40 15.60
CA ALA A 492 8.37 -34.15 16.95
C ALA A 492 8.34 -32.66 17.26
N VAL A 493 7.35 -32.22 18.01
CA VAL A 493 7.25 -30.84 18.51
C VAL A 493 7.82 -30.83 19.92
N GLU A 494 8.94 -30.13 20.10
CA GLU A 494 9.61 -30.00 21.40
C GLU A 494 9.50 -28.55 21.89
N TYR A 495 9.27 -28.39 23.19
CA TYR A 495 9.25 -27.09 23.87
C TYR A 495 10.22 -27.17 25.06
N PRO A 496 11.52 -26.87 24.87
CA PRO A 496 12.47 -26.83 25.94
C PRO A 496 12.02 -25.89 27.07
N ALA A 497 12.19 -26.31 28.30
CA ALA A 497 11.84 -25.53 29.50
C ALA A 497 13.02 -24.62 29.90
N PRO A 498 12.73 -23.45 30.50
CA PRO A 498 13.76 -22.66 31.19
C PRO A 498 14.16 -23.36 32.51
N ASP A 499 15.23 -22.84 33.14
CA ASP A 499 15.49 -23.20 34.55
C ASP A 499 14.30 -22.76 35.41
N PRO A 500 13.82 -23.63 36.31
CA PRO A 500 12.66 -23.36 37.16
C PRO A 500 12.72 -22.04 37.95
N ALA A 501 13.90 -21.51 38.20
CA ALA A 501 14.11 -20.21 38.84
C ALA A 501 13.66 -19.01 37.99
N PHE A 502 13.53 -19.18 36.68
CA PHE A 502 13.27 -18.07 35.75
C PHE A 502 11.90 -18.09 35.10
N GLY A 503 11.18 -19.21 35.10
CA GLY A 503 9.87 -19.26 34.46
C GLY A 503 9.20 -20.62 34.50
N PRO A 504 7.92 -20.70 34.09
CA PRO A 504 7.20 -21.96 34.03
C PRO A 504 7.74 -22.85 32.88
N PRO A 505 7.67 -24.19 33.05
CA PRO A 505 8.26 -25.15 32.12
C PRO A 505 7.59 -25.13 30.73
N ASP A 506 6.41 -24.54 30.61
CA ASP A 506 5.61 -24.49 29.39
C ASP A 506 5.60 -23.11 28.70
N GLU A 507 6.48 -22.17 29.11
CA GLU A 507 6.47 -20.81 28.59
C GLU A 507 6.64 -20.75 27.05
N LEU A 508 7.52 -21.56 26.46
CA LEU A 508 7.66 -21.64 25.01
C LEU A 508 6.43 -22.27 24.33
N ARG A 509 5.79 -23.23 24.98
CA ARG A 509 4.55 -23.83 24.48
C ARG A 509 3.39 -22.83 24.48
N GLN A 510 3.32 -21.96 25.47
CA GLN A 510 2.32 -20.88 25.50
C GLN A 510 2.49 -19.93 24.32
N VAL A 511 3.72 -19.59 23.92
CA VAL A 511 4.02 -18.69 22.79
C VAL A 511 3.88 -19.39 21.44
N LEU A 512 4.42 -20.59 21.28
CA LEU A 512 4.61 -21.26 19.99
C LEU A 512 3.69 -22.48 19.77
N GLY A 513 2.84 -22.81 20.73
CA GLY A 513 2.02 -24.04 20.68
C GLY A 513 1.08 -24.07 19.47
N ARG A 514 0.45 -22.95 19.14
CA ARG A 514 -0.47 -22.83 17.98
C ARG A 514 0.23 -22.99 16.64
N THR A 515 1.53 -22.74 16.58
CA THR A 515 2.37 -22.85 15.38
C THR A 515 3.38 -24.01 15.45
N LEU A 516 3.11 -24.99 16.31
CA LEU A 516 3.89 -26.23 16.43
C LEU A 516 5.39 -25.98 16.70
N GLY A 517 5.67 -24.99 17.55
CA GLY A 517 7.03 -24.64 17.92
C GLY A 517 7.83 -23.83 16.87
N VAL A 518 7.14 -23.34 15.83
CA VAL A 518 7.79 -22.50 14.80
C VAL A 518 7.30 -21.06 14.95
N PRO A 519 8.16 -20.07 15.14
CA PRO A 519 7.74 -18.68 15.15
C PRO A 519 7.35 -18.27 13.71
N LEU A 520 6.06 -18.11 13.44
CA LEU A 520 5.53 -17.72 12.12
C LEU A 520 5.15 -16.24 12.06
N PHE A 521 4.90 -15.59 13.19
CA PHE A 521 4.36 -14.25 13.30
C PHE A 521 5.29 -13.30 14.04
N GLN A 522 5.22 -12.01 13.69
CA GLN A 522 6.01 -10.96 14.36
C GLN A 522 5.72 -10.91 15.86
N GLU A 523 4.46 -11.04 16.24
CA GLU A 523 4.01 -11.04 17.63
C GLU A 523 4.64 -12.21 18.40
N GLN A 524 4.76 -13.39 17.79
CA GLN A 524 5.44 -14.53 18.40
C GLN A 524 6.95 -14.29 18.60
N ALA A 525 7.61 -13.66 17.60
CA ALA A 525 9.02 -13.29 17.74
C ALA A 525 9.24 -12.29 18.88
N MET A 526 8.38 -11.27 19.00
CA MET A 526 8.43 -10.31 20.10
C MET A 526 8.20 -10.98 21.46
N ARG A 527 7.14 -11.80 21.59
CA ARG A 527 6.84 -12.53 22.82
C ARG A 527 7.94 -13.49 23.22
N LEU A 528 8.53 -14.18 22.25
CA LEU A 528 9.64 -15.07 22.50
C LEU A 528 10.85 -14.32 23.05
N ALA A 529 11.17 -13.13 22.52
CA ALA A 529 12.21 -12.27 23.08
C ALA A 529 11.87 -11.81 24.52
N ILE A 530 10.61 -11.47 24.81
CA ILE A 530 10.17 -11.07 26.14
C ILE A 530 10.26 -12.24 27.11
N VAL A 531 9.61 -13.36 26.78
CA VAL A 531 9.42 -14.50 27.69
C VAL A 531 10.70 -15.29 27.87
N ALA A 532 11.39 -15.65 26.76
CA ALA A 532 12.56 -16.52 26.81
C ALA A 532 13.90 -15.78 27.00
N ALA A 533 13.99 -14.50 26.64
CA ALA A 533 15.25 -13.74 26.75
C ALA A 533 15.15 -12.54 27.73
N GLY A 534 13.97 -12.24 28.30
CA GLY A 534 13.79 -11.18 29.28
C GLY A 534 13.87 -9.77 28.70
N PHE A 535 13.47 -9.59 27.44
CA PHE A 535 13.34 -8.25 26.83
C PHE A 535 12.13 -7.52 27.39
N THR A 536 12.22 -6.19 27.44
CA THR A 536 11.01 -5.38 27.65
C THR A 536 10.16 -5.38 26.37
N PRO A 537 8.85 -5.04 26.42
CA PRO A 537 8.04 -4.90 25.22
C PRO A 537 8.61 -3.90 24.19
N GLU A 538 9.20 -2.80 24.67
CA GLU A 538 9.85 -1.78 23.83
C GLU A 538 11.10 -2.33 23.14
N GLU A 539 11.93 -3.09 23.85
CA GLU A 539 13.12 -3.72 23.29
C GLU A 539 12.75 -4.80 22.26
N ALA A 540 11.66 -5.52 22.49
CA ALA A 540 11.14 -6.49 21.53
C ALA A 540 10.63 -5.80 20.25
N ASP A 541 10.00 -4.62 20.35
CA ASP A 541 9.61 -3.82 19.18
C ASP A 541 10.83 -3.26 18.44
N GLN A 542 11.88 -2.82 19.17
CA GLN A 542 13.15 -2.40 18.54
C GLN A 542 13.81 -3.55 17.78
N LEU A 543 13.84 -4.77 18.35
CA LEU A 543 14.32 -5.97 17.67
C LEU A 543 13.54 -6.22 16.37
N ARG A 544 12.20 -6.18 16.42
CA ARG A 544 11.34 -6.34 15.25
C ARG A 544 11.64 -5.31 14.15
N ARG A 545 11.85 -4.04 14.52
CA ARG A 545 12.19 -2.97 13.56
C ARG A 545 13.58 -3.13 12.98
N ALA A 546 14.56 -3.48 13.80
CA ALA A 546 15.92 -3.75 13.34
C ALA A 546 15.95 -4.87 12.28
N MET A 547 15.08 -5.89 12.44
CA MET A 547 14.92 -6.95 11.46
C MET A 547 14.29 -6.48 10.14
N ALA A 548 13.34 -5.53 10.18
CA ALA A 548 12.69 -5.00 8.99
C ALA A 548 13.60 -4.06 8.16
N THR A 549 14.63 -3.48 8.80
CA THR A 549 15.56 -2.53 8.17
C THR A 549 16.98 -3.11 8.07
N PHE A 550 17.19 -4.15 7.29
CA PHE A 550 18.48 -4.86 7.08
C PHE A 550 19.71 -3.96 6.78
N ARG A 551 19.54 -2.66 6.62
CA ARG A 551 20.59 -1.70 6.26
C ARG A 551 21.54 -1.33 7.41
N GLN A 552 21.30 -1.78 8.66
CA GLN A 552 22.16 -1.47 9.80
C GLN A 552 22.68 -2.77 10.47
N GLN A 553 23.64 -3.42 9.84
CA GLN A 553 24.26 -4.68 10.32
C GLN A 553 24.70 -4.65 11.80
N GLY A 554 25.15 -3.51 12.32
CA GLY A 554 25.57 -3.38 13.72
C GLY A 554 24.45 -3.49 14.77
N LEU A 555 23.23 -3.06 14.46
CA LEU A 555 22.07 -3.16 15.36
C LEU A 555 21.56 -4.60 15.50
N VAL A 556 21.52 -5.34 14.40
CA VAL A 556 21.09 -6.74 14.38
C VAL A 556 22.03 -7.59 15.25
N THR A 557 23.35 -7.41 15.14
CA THR A 557 24.36 -8.12 15.94
C THR A 557 24.16 -7.90 17.44
N ARG A 558 23.93 -6.66 17.88
CA ARG A 558 23.70 -6.32 19.29
C ARG A 558 22.43 -7.00 19.86
N HIS A 559 21.37 -7.05 19.08
CA HIS A 559 20.15 -7.74 19.49
C HIS A 559 20.32 -9.26 19.54
N LYS A 560 21.14 -9.84 18.64
CA LYS A 560 21.55 -11.24 18.66
C LYS A 560 22.23 -11.60 19.96
N GLU A 561 23.29 -10.87 20.30
CA GLU A 561 24.06 -11.09 21.52
C GLU A 561 23.16 -11.01 22.78
N LYS A 562 22.30 -10.00 22.83
CA LYS A 562 21.36 -9.83 23.96
C LYS A 562 20.36 -10.97 24.05
N LEU A 563 19.77 -11.42 22.92
CA LEU A 563 18.79 -12.50 22.91
C LEU A 563 19.43 -13.82 23.32
N VAL A 564 20.56 -14.16 22.73
CA VAL A 564 21.28 -15.41 23.06
C VAL A 564 21.74 -15.41 24.51
N ALA A 565 22.32 -14.32 25.00
CA ALA A 565 22.74 -14.20 26.41
C ALA A 565 21.54 -14.26 27.37
N GLY A 566 20.43 -13.64 27.02
CA GLY A 566 19.18 -13.66 27.80
C GLY A 566 18.62 -15.08 27.94
N MET A 567 18.49 -15.79 26.83
CA MET A 567 18.02 -17.17 26.80
C MET A 567 18.95 -18.11 27.58
N THR A 568 20.26 -18.02 27.35
CA THR A 568 21.25 -18.85 28.04
C THR A 568 21.24 -18.63 29.56
N ARG A 569 21.08 -17.37 30.00
CA ARG A 569 20.95 -17.02 31.42
C ARG A 569 19.71 -17.68 32.08
N ARG A 570 18.63 -17.86 31.30
CA ARG A 570 17.38 -18.51 31.74
C ARG A 570 17.44 -20.04 31.66
N GLY A 571 18.60 -20.62 31.32
CA GLY A 571 18.83 -22.07 31.28
C GLY A 571 18.55 -22.74 29.94
N TYR A 572 18.28 -21.99 28.88
CA TYR A 572 18.18 -22.55 27.54
C TYR A 572 19.55 -22.88 26.95
N ALA A 573 19.62 -23.96 26.18
CA ALA A 573 20.86 -24.33 25.48
C ALA A 573 21.24 -23.25 24.43
N GLN A 574 22.55 -22.98 24.33
CA GLN A 574 23.04 -21.92 23.45
C GLN A 574 22.67 -22.20 21.98
N ASP A 575 22.80 -23.44 21.52
CA ASP A 575 22.44 -23.84 20.16
C ASP A 575 20.94 -23.59 19.84
N LEU A 576 20.07 -23.77 20.83
CA LEU A 576 18.66 -23.42 20.72
C LEU A 576 18.48 -21.90 20.58
N ALA A 577 19.15 -21.11 21.40
CA ALA A 577 19.05 -19.63 21.35
C ALA A 577 19.55 -19.08 20.00
N GLU A 578 20.63 -19.65 19.47
CA GLU A 578 21.17 -19.28 18.14
C GLU A 578 20.20 -19.68 17.01
N ARG A 579 19.60 -20.88 17.06
CA ARG A 579 18.56 -21.30 16.09
C ARG A 579 17.31 -20.41 16.15
N VAL A 580 16.86 -20.07 17.34
CA VAL A 580 15.74 -19.15 17.54
C VAL A 580 16.05 -17.79 16.93
N PHE A 581 17.25 -17.25 17.19
CA PHE A 581 17.64 -15.98 16.57
C PHE A 581 17.69 -16.07 15.04
N ALA A 582 18.28 -17.12 14.48
CA ALA A 582 18.34 -17.32 13.03
C ALA A 582 16.94 -17.42 12.40
N GLN A 583 15.99 -18.06 13.09
CA GLN A 583 14.58 -18.07 12.67
C GLN A 583 13.98 -16.67 12.70
N ILE A 584 14.22 -15.91 13.76
CA ILE A 584 13.75 -14.52 13.91
C ILE A 584 14.43 -13.62 12.84
N GLU A 585 15.70 -13.79 12.57
CA GLU A 585 16.45 -13.07 11.53
C GLU A 585 15.87 -13.35 10.13
N GLY A 586 15.46 -14.59 9.85
CA GLY A 586 14.75 -14.97 8.62
C GLY A 586 13.41 -14.24 8.42
N PHE A 587 12.82 -13.63 9.47
CA PHE A 587 11.69 -12.71 9.35
C PHE A 587 12.08 -11.33 8.81
N GLY A 588 13.37 -10.98 8.81
CA GLY A 588 13.84 -9.62 8.58
C GLY A 588 13.50 -9.04 7.23
N SER A 589 13.23 -9.86 6.22
CA SER A 589 12.73 -9.35 4.94
C SER A 589 11.19 -9.19 4.93
N TYR A 590 10.44 -9.97 5.73
CA TYR A 590 8.95 -9.92 5.73
C TYR A 590 8.33 -10.71 6.89
N GLY A 591 8.46 -10.23 8.13
CA GLY A 591 7.64 -10.77 9.22
C GLY A 591 6.16 -10.49 8.97
N PHE A 592 5.28 -11.51 8.97
CA PHE A 592 3.86 -11.31 8.78
C PHE A 592 3.18 -11.09 10.14
N PRO A 593 2.33 -10.07 10.30
CA PRO A 593 1.57 -9.88 11.53
C PRO A 593 0.47 -10.93 11.69
N GLU A 594 0.34 -11.56 12.85
CA GLU A 594 -0.75 -12.51 13.14
C GLU A 594 -2.11 -11.83 13.03
N SER A 595 -2.23 -10.63 13.59
CA SER A 595 -3.44 -9.82 13.56
C SER A 595 -3.88 -9.47 12.13
N HIS A 596 -2.94 -9.12 11.23
CA HIS A 596 -3.21 -8.88 9.82
C HIS A 596 -3.64 -10.17 9.11
N ALA A 597 -2.95 -11.28 9.36
CA ALA A 597 -3.32 -12.59 8.82
C ALA A 597 -4.73 -13.02 9.27
N ALA A 598 -5.08 -12.78 10.53
CA ALA A 598 -6.40 -13.06 11.07
C ALA A 598 -7.49 -12.20 10.42
N SER A 599 -7.27 -10.91 10.24
CA SER A 599 -8.19 -10.02 9.52
C SER A 599 -8.47 -10.54 8.10
N PHE A 600 -7.44 -10.95 7.38
CA PHE A 600 -7.58 -11.47 6.02
C PHE A 600 -8.19 -12.88 5.99
N ALA A 601 -7.91 -13.73 6.96
CA ALA A 601 -8.51 -15.05 7.06
C ALA A 601 -10.05 -15.02 7.15
N HIS A 602 -10.63 -13.96 7.71
CA HIS A 602 -12.08 -13.75 7.68
C HIS A 602 -12.61 -13.63 6.26
N LEU A 603 -11.93 -12.88 5.40
CA LEU A 603 -12.33 -12.71 4.00
C LEU A 603 -12.03 -13.96 3.18
N VAL A 604 -10.93 -14.67 3.46
CA VAL A 604 -10.64 -16.00 2.88
C VAL A 604 -11.80 -16.94 3.14
N TYR A 605 -12.21 -17.05 4.41
CA TYR A 605 -13.29 -17.95 4.79
C TYR A 605 -14.62 -17.55 4.16
N ALA A 606 -14.98 -16.26 4.21
CA ALA A 606 -16.23 -15.75 3.67
C ALA A 606 -16.33 -15.98 2.15
N SER A 607 -15.28 -15.68 1.39
CA SER A 607 -15.24 -15.91 -0.06
C SER A 607 -15.22 -17.40 -0.41
N ALA A 608 -14.50 -18.23 0.34
CA ALA A 608 -14.50 -19.68 0.16
C ALA A 608 -15.87 -20.30 0.48
N TRP A 609 -16.52 -19.84 1.54
CA TRP A 609 -17.86 -20.29 1.92
C TRP A 609 -18.88 -19.94 0.84
N LEU A 610 -18.85 -18.68 0.35
CA LEU A 610 -19.73 -18.23 -0.72
C LEU A 610 -19.52 -19.04 -2.00
N LYS A 611 -18.27 -19.28 -2.41
CA LYS A 611 -17.93 -20.13 -3.54
C LYS A 611 -18.47 -21.54 -3.37
N ARG A 612 -18.28 -22.17 -2.20
CA ARG A 612 -18.68 -23.55 -1.97
C ARG A 612 -20.19 -23.76 -1.98
N HIS A 613 -20.93 -22.85 -1.35
CA HIS A 613 -22.38 -23.03 -1.12
C HIS A 613 -23.24 -22.34 -2.17
N HIS A 614 -22.71 -21.29 -2.81
CA HIS A 614 -23.45 -20.45 -3.76
C HIS A 614 -22.55 -20.04 -4.95
N PRO A 615 -22.04 -21.02 -5.74
CA PRO A 615 -21.05 -20.75 -6.78
C PRO A 615 -21.57 -19.79 -7.87
N ALA A 616 -22.85 -19.83 -8.23
CA ALA A 616 -23.43 -18.89 -9.18
C ALA A 616 -23.40 -17.43 -8.66
N ALA A 617 -23.78 -17.21 -7.39
CA ALA A 617 -23.77 -15.91 -6.77
C ALA A 617 -22.31 -15.40 -6.59
N PHE A 618 -21.38 -16.28 -6.24
CA PHE A 618 -19.97 -15.94 -6.13
C PHE A 618 -19.37 -15.51 -7.48
N ALA A 619 -19.58 -16.31 -8.53
CA ALA A 619 -19.07 -15.99 -9.87
C ALA A 619 -19.68 -14.70 -10.41
N CYS A 620 -20.98 -14.48 -10.24
CA CYS A 620 -21.68 -13.25 -10.62
C CYS A 620 -21.09 -12.02 -9.89
N ALA A 621 -20.95 -12.09 -8.57
CA ALA A 621 -20.39 -11.03 -7.76
C ALA A 621 -18.93 -10.73 -8.14
N LEU A 622 -18.12 -11.76 -8.41
CA LEU A 622 -16.73 -11.62 -8.80
C LEU A 622 -16.56 -10.97 -10.18
N LEU A 623 -17.39 -11.35 -11.17
CA LEU A 623 -17.43 -10.73 -12.50
C LEU A 623 -17.81 -9.25 -12.43
N ASN A 624 -18.79 -8.92 -11.59
CA ASN A 624 -19.26 -7.54 -11.44
C ASN A 624 -18.31 -6.67 -10.60
N SER A 625 -17.35 -7.25 -9.91
CA SER A 625 -16.34 -6.55 -9.12
C SER A 625 -14.99 -6.39 -9.84
N GLN A 626 -14.94 -6.78 -11.12
CA GLN A 626 -13.73 -6.58 -11.95
C GLN A 626 -13.47 -5.08 -12.23
N PRO A 627 -12.21 -4.61 -12.32
CA PRO A 627 -10.98 -5.42 -12.31
C PRO A 627 -10.50 -5.78 -10.90
N MET A 628 -10.35 -7.07 -10.60
CA MET A 628 -9.78 -7.58 -9.37
C MET A 628 -9.24 -9.01 -9.51
N GLY A 629 -8.34 -9.42 -8.59
CA GLY A 629 -7.78 -10.78 -8.57
C GLY A 629 -6.83 -11.08 -9.71
N PHE A 630 -6.56 -12.37 -9.93
CA PHE A 630 -5.57 -12.87 -10.89
C PHE A 630 -6.21 -13.47 -12.15
N TYR A 631 -7.54 -13.55 -12.22
CA TYR A 631 -8.26 -14.31 -13.23
C TYR A 631 -9.05 -13.41 -14.17
N ALA A 632 -8.90 -13.68 -15.47
CA ALA A 632 -9.74 -13.09 -16.48
C ALA A 632 -11.19 -13.62 -16.38
N PRO A 633 -12.19 -12.87 -16.87
CA PRO A 633 -13.60 -13.30 -16.84
C PRO A 633 -13.83 -14.71 -17.38
N ALA A 634 -13.14 -15.11 -18.46
CA ALA A 634 -13.23 -16.44 -19.04
C ALA A 634 -12.83 -17.56 -18.07
N GLN A 635 -11.85 -17.32 -17.19
CA GLN A 635 -11.42 -18.30 -16.19
C GLN A 635 -12.44 -18.43 -15.06
N ILE A 636 -13.06 -17.31 -14.65
CA ILE A 636 -14.14 -17.31 -13.65
C ILE A 636 -15.36 -18.08 -14.19
N MET A 637 -15.74 -17.84 -15.44
CA MET A 637 -16.85 -18.56 -16.10
C MET A 637 -16.57 -20.05 -16.21
N ARG A 638 -15.32 -20.44 -16.52
CA ARG A 638 -14.93 -21.86 -16.56
C ARG A 638 -15.03 -22.49 -15.18
N ASP A 639 -14.50 -21.86 -14.16
CA ASP A 639 -14.58 -22.32 -12.77
C ASP A 639 -16.04 -22.49 -12.32
N ALA A 640 -16.93 -21.56 -12.67
CA ALA A 640 -18.36 -21.67 -12.39
C ALA A 640 -18.99 -22.90 -13.06
N ARG A 641 -18.67 -23.16 -14.34
CA ARG A 641 -19.15 -24.35 -15.05
C ARG A 641 -18.63 -25.66 -14.43
N GLU A 642 -17.37 -25.71 -14.02
CA GLU A 642 -16.77 -26.85 -13.32
C GLU A 642 -17.48 -27.13 -11.98
N HIS A 643 -18.11 -26.12 -11.38
CA HIS A 643 -18.97 -26.25 -10.20
C HIS A 643 -20.46 -26.51 -10.53
N GLY A 644 -20.77 -26.84 -11.78
CA GLY A 644 -22.12 -27.17 -12.22
C GLY A 644 -23.06 -25.98 -12.38
N VAL A 645 -22.52 -24.75 -12.48
CA VAL A 645 -23.30 -23.54 -12.75
C VAL A 645 -23.57 -23.44 -14.25
N VAL A 646 -24.84 -23.28 -14.64
CA VAL A 646 -25.21 -22.94 -16.00
C VAL A 646 -24.83 -21.48 -16.27
N VAL A 647 -23.99 -21.25 -17.28
CA VAL A 647 -23.55 -19.91 -17.69
C VAL A 647 -24.21 -19.56 -19.02
N ARG A 648 -25.10 -18.57 -18.98
CA ARG A 648 -25.85 -18.08 -20.15
C ARG A 648 -25.08 -16.91 -20.78
N ALA A 649 -25.00 -16.91 -22.10
CA ALA A 649 -24.29 -15.89 -22.88
C ALA A 649 -24.92 -14.49 -22.69
N VAL A 650 -24.19 -13.46 -23.10
CA VAL A 650 -24.74 -12.11 -23.22
C VAL A 650 -25.90 -12.16 -24.24
N ASP A 651 -27.00 -11.53 -23.88
CA ASP A 651 -28.22 -11.44 -24.69
C ASP A 651 -28.83 -10.05 -24.54
N VAL A 652 -29.06 -9.38 -25.64
CA VAL A 652 -29.56 -7.99 -25.68
C VAL A 652 -30.92 -7.82 -24.98
N ASN A 653 -31.75 -8.88 -24.99
CA ASN A 653 -33.08 -8.86 -24.39
C ASN A 653 -33.12 -9.33 -22.93
N ALA A 654 -32.07 -10.03 -22.46
CA ALA A 654 -32.06 -10.66 -21.15
C ALA A 654 -30.91 -10.19 -20.23
N SER A 655 -29.86 -9.61 -20.79
CA SER A 655 -28.71 -9.15 -19.99
C SER A 655 -28.85 -7.70 -19.57
N ASP A 656 -28.57 -7.43 -18.31
CA ASP A 656 -28.31 -6.09 -17.80
C ASP A 656 -26.88 -5.64 -18.11
N TRP A 657 -26.50 -4.42 -17.69
CA TRP A 657 -25.09 -3.98 -17.73
C TRP A 657 -24.19 -4.93 -16.93
N ASP A 658 -24.56 -5.19 -15.67
CA ASP A 658 -23.89 -6.16 -14.82
C ASP A 658 -24.39 -7.60 -15.09
N SER A 659 -23.56 -8.59 -14.81
CA SER A 659 -23.99 -9.98 -14.78
C SER A 659 -25.07 -10.20 -13.71
N SER A 660 -26.03 -11.08 -13.98
CA SER A 660 -27.19 -11.34 -13.12
C SER A 660 -27.42 -12.82 -12.88
N LEU A 661 -28.34 -13.16 -11.98
CA LEU A 661 -28.75 -14.53 -11.71
C LEU A 661 -30.17 -14.77 -12.22
N GLU A 662 -30.39 -15.93 -12.80
CA GLU A 662 -31.69 -16.39 -13.28
C GLU A 662 -32.04 -17.75 -12.65
N GLU A 663 -33.32 -18.02 -12.41
CA GLU A 663 -33.79 -19.32 -11.96
C GLU A 663 -33.48 -20.41 -13.02
N ALA A 664 -32.83 -21.50 -12.59
CA ALA A 664 -32.40 -22.59 -13.41
C ALA A 664 -32.28 -23.86 -12.57
N PRO A 665 -33.32 -24.68 -12.50
CA PRO A 665 -33.32 -25.92 -11.69
C PRO A 665 -32.18 -26.91 -12.06
N GLU A 666 -31.70 -26.85 -13.27
CA GLU A 666 -30.60 -27.69 -13.80
C GLU A 666 -29.21 -27.21 -13.30
N SER A 667 -29.12 -25.98 -12.78
CA SER A 667 -27.88 -25.39 -12.29
C SER A 667 -27.65 -25.72 -10.82
N THR A 668 -26.41 -25.85 -10.40
CA THR A 668 -26.06 -26.05 -9.00
C THR A 668 -26.62 -24.90 -8.15
N GLY A 669 -27.38 -25.26 -7.11
CA GLY A 669 -28.10 -24.31 -6.27
C GLY A 669 -29.30 -23.66 -6.92
N GLY A 670 -29.75 -24.15 -8.12
CA GLY A 670 -30.96 -23.68 -8.80
C GLY A 670 -30.85 -22.29 -9.42
N LEU A 671 -29.65 -21.78 -9.65
CA LEU A 671 -29.40 -20.45 -10.22
C LEU A 671 -28.38 -20.55 -11.37
N ALA A 672 -28.71 -19.99 -12.53
CA ALA A 672 -27.80 -19.78 -13.64
C ALA A 672 -27.16 -18.38 -13.55
N LEU A 673 -25.96 -18.25 -14.09
CA LEU A 673 -25.26 -17.00 -14.28
C LEU A 673 -25.54 -16.46 -15.69
N ARG A 674 -26.23 -15.32 -15.80
CA ARG A 674 -26.36 -14.54 -17.03
C ARG A 674 -25.21 -13.54 -17.13
N LEU A 675 -24.49 -13.55 -18.25
CA LEU A 675 -23.39 -12.61 -18.47
C LEU A 675 -23.91 -11.22 -18.81
N GLY A 676 -23.32 -10.18 -18.20
CA GLY A 676 -23.71 -8.79 -18.40
C GLY A 676 -23.08 -8.15 -19.63
N LEU A 677 -23.71 -7.09 -20.15
CA LEU A 677 -23.24 -6.32 -21.30
C LEU A 677 -21.88 -5.69 -21.10
N ARG A 678 -21.47 -5.42 -19.85
CA ARG A 678 -20.11 -4.90 -19.49
C ARG A 678 -18.95 -5.80 -19.93
N LEU A 679 -19.21 -7.07 -20.23
CA LEU A 679 -18.20 -8.04 -20.69
C LEU A 679 -17.97 -7.97 -22.20
N VAL A 680 -18.80 -7.22 -22.93
CA VAL A 680 -18.65 -7.03 -24.38
C VAL A 680 -17.55 -6.02 -24.63
N ALA A 681 -16.47 -6.43 -25.30
CA ALA A 681 -15.34 -5.57 -25.60
C ALA A 681 -15.76 -4.38 -26.48
N GLY A 682 -15.40 -3.17 -26.07
CA GLY A 682 -15.69 -1.93 -26.82
C GLY A 682 -17.07 -1.33 -26.58
N LEU A 683 -17.98 -1.99 -25.85
CA LEU A 683 -19.29 -1.43 -25.51
C LEU A 683 -19.15 -0.50 -24.30
N ALA A 684 -19.47 0.79 -24.49
CA ALA A 684 -19.48 1.74 -23.39
C ALA A 684 -20.76 1.61 -22.56
N GLN A 685 -20.68 1.89 -21.26
CA GLN A 685 -21.83 1.77 -20.36
C GLN A 685 -23.01 2.62 -20.81
N ARG A 686 -22.79 3.87 -21.25
CA ARG A 686 -23.85 4.76 -21.75
C ARG A 686 -24.61 4.17 -22.96
N ASP A 687 -23.88 3.43 -23.83
CA ASP A 687 -24.46 2.85 -25.02
C ASP A 687 -25.25 1.59 -24.65
N ALA A 688 -24.80 0.82 -23.68
CA ALA A 688 -25.57 -0.29 -23.10
C ALA A 688 -26.84 0.22 -22.37
N GLU A 689 -26.76 1.33 -21.62
CA GLU A 689 -27.92 1.94 -20.97
C GLU A 689 -28.97 2.41 -22.01
N ALA A 690 -28.52 2.95 -23.13
CA ALA A 690 -29.41 3.31 -24.25
C ALA A 690 -30.09 2.07 -24.87
N LEU A 691 -29.37 0.94 -25.02
CA LEU A 691 -29.93 -0.34 -25.44
C LEU A 691 -30.99 -0.86 -24.46
N LEU A 692 -30.70 -0.82 -23.17
CA LEU A 692 -31.61 -1.26 -22.10
C LEU A 692 -32.87 -0.40 -21.97
N ALA A 693 -32.75 0.89 -22.29
CA ALA A 693 -33.89 1.83 -22.28
C ALA A 693 -34.77 1.73 -23.53
N ALA A 694 -34.31 1.08 -24.59
CA ALA A 694 -35.10 0.91 -25.80
C ALA A 694 -36.29 -0.02 -25.53
N PRO A 695 -37.50 0.28 -26.08
CA PRO A 695 -38.64 -0.57 -25.89
C PRO A 695 -38.35 -1.99 -26.42
N GLN A 696 -38.57 -2.98 -25.56
CA GLN A 696 -38.41 -4.39 -25.92
C GLN A 696 -39.23 -4.69 -27.20
N ARG A 697 -38.52 -5.01 -28.28
CA ARG A 697 -39.19 -5.47 -29.50
C ARG A 697 -39.53 -6.95 -29.29
N GLU A 698 -40.82 -7.26 -29.36
CA GLU A 698 -41.25 -8.64 -29.50
C GLU A 698 -40.52 -9.31 -30.64
N SER A 699 -40.12 -10.57 -30.42
CA SER A 699 -39.31 -11.45 -31.25
C SER A 699 -39.53 -11.30 -32.77
N HIS A 700 -38.80 -10.35 -33.37
CA HIS A 700 -38.59 -10.31 -34.81
C HIS A 700 -37.09 -10.40 -35.06
N SER A 701 -36.70 -11.20 -36.04
CA SER A 701 -35.31 -11.33 -36.48
C SER A 701 -34.64 -9.97 -36.61
N ALA A 702 -33.44 -9.85 -36.01
CA ALA A 702 -32.64 -8.61 -36.06
C ALA A 702 -32.57 -8.07 -37.48
N THR A 703 -32.88 -6.80 -37.66
CA THR A 703 -32.81 -6.15 -38.97
C THR A 703 -31.33 -6.02 -39.40
N GLU A 704 -31.09 -5.93 -40.72
CA GLU A 704 -29.72 -5.79 -41.26
C GLU A 704 -28.97 -4.57 -40.65
N GLU A 705 -29.70 -3.51 -40.24
CA GLU A 705 -29.11 -2.34 -39.53
C GLU A 705 -28.64 -2.69 -38.11
N GLU A 706 -29.39 -3.49 -37.37
CA GLU A 706 -29.03 -3.95 -36.02
C GLU A 706 -27.83 -4.91 -36.06
N LEU A 707 -27.76 -5.78 -37.08
CA LEU A 707 -26.61 -6.63 -37.36
C LEU A 707 -25.37 -5.80 -37.81
N ALA A 708 -25.59 -4.70 -38.55
CA ALA A 708 -24.54 -3.77 -38.95
C ALA A 708 -23.96 -3.00 -37.76
N ILE A 709 -24.80 -2.59 -36.81
CA ILE A 709 -24.35 -1.97 -35.55
C ILE A 709 -23.53 -2.98 -34.71
N LEU A 710 -23.98 -4.21 -34.58
CA LEU A 710 -23.24 -5.26 -33.88
C LEU A 710 -21.95 -5.66 -34.59
N SER A 711 -21.91 -5.60 -35.94
CA SER A 711 -20.69 -5.88 -36.72
C SER A 711 -19.69 -4.74 -36.73
N ALA A 712 -20.15 -3.48 -36.62
CA ALA A 712 -19.30 -2.28 -36.50
C ALA A 712 -18.55 -2.24 -35.17
N PHE A 713 -19.05 -2.92 -34.13
CA PHE A 713 -18.38 -3.08 -32.82
C PHE A 713 -17.43 -4.27 -32.73
N GLY A 714 -16.92 -4.76 -33.87
CA GLY A 714 -15.86 -5.77 -33.92
C GLY A 714 -16.26 -7.14 -33.42
N GLY A 715 -17.08 -7.82 -34.19
CA GLY A 715 -17.30 -9.26 -34.16
C GLY A 715 -17.63 -9.84 -32.78
N ILE A 716 -18.82 -10.32 -32.59
CA ILE A 716 -19.14 -11.22 -31.47
C ILE A 716 -18.17 -12.41 -31.58
N VAL A 717 -17.14 -12.40 -30.72
CA VAL A 717 -16.31 -13.58 -30.52
C VAL A 717 -17.21 -14.62 -29.87
N ALA A 718 -17.74 -15.52 -30.67
CA ALA A 718 -18.36 -16.74 -30.18
C ALA A 718 -17.28 -17.47 -29.38
N PHE A 719 -17.36 -17.45 -28.08
CA PHE A 719 -16.61 -18.35 -27.22
C PHE A 719 -17.24 -19.74 -27.35
N ASN A 720 -16.62 -20.57 -28.17
CA ASN A 720 -16.80 -22.03 -28.12
C ASN A 720 -16.02 -22.60 -26.92
#